data_01cb5993dce711edd3cedd2a2a779dd7
#
_entry.id   01cb5993dce711edd3cedd2a2a779dd7
#
_cell.length_a   1.000
_cell.length_b   1.000
_cell.length_c   1.000
_cell.angle_alpha   90.00
_cell.angle_beta   90.00
_cell.angle_gamma   90.00
#
_symmetry.space_group_name_H-M   'P 1'
#
loop_
_entity.id
_entity.type
_entity.pdbx_description
1 polymer ?
#
loop_
_entity_poly.entity_id
_entity_poly.type
_entity_poly.pdbx_seq_one_letter_code
_entity_poly.pdbx_strand_id
1 'polypeptide(L)'
;VPDKRWEIVVAVILLALIAVSVFAPWIFLGRAFYWGDIGLFFLPLNHFLKASLASGTIPLWNPYLFCGAPYVGNPQVSVVYPSTLLLPLFPAVTSIMIAETAHIFAAGVFFWLFARRGSLKLKFLPALFSACVYMLCGYFVAKAQFPNMLAALAYVPLLLYQTELLVLEPSIRRTVIFGAAFGMELLAAHTQIAVFALYLMVPYAFLVYYASPVRYPFTRVLFMGLAGGLFAAGLSCCYWLPVAELIHSSARQSLSLKVANRFYLPVYELGNFVFPHLHGSPMRGDWSARGNYWETDNYVGIFPILLMLLYCYASYRYPDLFCAQKIQRKFWAVVLVVSVWLSLGINGGLYCGAFFVLPALKAFHDPARLMLGANIAIALFAGAGLQTLLRWQTVIPRYPAALLILVITVCDLGWHDRGIYPLKPVSQIQNMRNAPLASAVESSTSRLGGGRILMPDSHRTWQSFTTYKRYESNDLSYMREWPDTLSPCLGMTYSVRDVSGYDPEYRRDSQELVDLAQRPLNNMHDKGILPSNISQYLGMLGVQYLVTYRVNRVKNASLIPVLHSDWTRQHKMVTIYKNMSYVGRAAVCPAWTNVGSQEDAMAAFSNEINTSTGDTAFTLPVVEGLSQQPTSAAFSSAQTNIPVKFVEDEPDDIKLLTPKMTAASVLVLADTMHPGWTVYVDHRPGKIYRANVDQRAVYLPSNPIAAQHTIEFRYRPTDFLVGLYGSLLSLSFFLSVFLGFNRTLLRRS
;
A
#
# COMPACT_ATOMS: atom_id res chain seq x y z
N VAL A 1 3.93 19.81 36.48
CA VAL A 1 2.88 19.25 37.37
C VAL A 1 2.75 17.79 36.98
N PRO A 2 2.97 16.82 37.90
CA PRO A 2 2.74 15.42 37.59
C PRO A 2 1.28 15.26 37.23
N ASP A 3 1.01 14.65 36.07
CA ASP A 3 -0.35 14.34 35.66
C ASP A 3 -0.96 13.40 36.67
N LYS A 4 -2.09 13.78 37.17
CA LYS A 4 -2.89 12.86 37.99
C LYS A 4 -3.29 11.70 37.08
N ARG A 5 -3.15 10.45 37.50
CA ARG A 5 -3.51 9.26 36.71
C ARG A 5 -4.89 9.35 36.06
N TRP A 6 -5.83 10.02 36.75
CA TRP A 6 -7.17 10.23 36.22
C TRP A 6 -7.21 11.11 34.95
N GLU A 7 -6.27 12.08 34.78
CA GLU A 7 -6.24 12.92 33.55
C GLU A 7 -5.99 12.08 32.29
N ILE A 8 -5.11 11.07 32.38
CA ILE A 8 -4.86 10.15 31.26
C ILE A 8 -6.12 9.37 30.94
N VAL A 9 -6.75 8.78 31.97
CA VAL A 9 -7.96 7.96 31.79
C VAL A 9 -9.09 8.81 31.15
N VAL A 10 -9.30 10.02 31.65
CA VAL A 10 -10.32 10.94 31.10
C VAL A 10 -10.00 11.34 29.66
N ALA A 11 -8.74 11.66 29.34
CA ALA A 11 -8.34 11.99 27.97
C ALA A 11 -8.59 10.82 27.01
N VAL A 12 -8.19 9.60 27.39
CA VAL A 12 -8.40 8.37 26.61
C VAL A 12 -9.89 8.12 26.37
N ILE A 13 -10.73 8.25 27.43
CA ILE A 13 -12.18 8.05 27.30
C ILE A 13 -12.80 9.11 26.38
N LEU A 14 -12.46 10.40 26.56
CA LEU A 14 -13.00 11.48 25.73
C LEU A 14 -12.59 11.33 24.27
N LEU A 15 -11.32 11.02 23.98
CA LEU A 15 -10.85 10.79 22.62
C LEU A 15 -11.48 9.57 21.98
N ALA A 16 -11.71 8.50 22.75
CA ALA A 16 -12.42 7.31 22.28
C ALA A 16 -13.88 7.65 21.93
N LEU A 17 -14.58 8.39 22.82
CA LEU A 17 -15.96 8.84 22.57
C LEU A 17 -16.05 9.72 21.33
N ILE A 18 -15.09 10.65 21.12
CA ILE A 18 -15.03 11.50 19.94
C ILE A 18 -14.82 10.68 18.68
N ALA A 19 -13.80 9.77 18.66
CA ALA A 19 -13.55 8.90 17.52
C ALA A 19 -14.79 8.06 17.19
N VAL A 20 -15.39 7.40 18.19
CA VAL A 20 -16.60 6.60 18.01
C VAL A 20 -17.78 7.45 17.51
N SER A 21 -17.99 8.67 18.02
CA SER A 21 -19.13 9.52 17.60
C SER A 21 -19.00 10.00 16.16
N VAL A 22 -17.79 10.36 15.71
CA VAL A 22 -17.54 10.82 14.34
C VAL A 22 -17.66 9.65 13.36
N PHE A 23 -17.12 8.49 13.71
CA PHE A 23 -17.12 7.30 12.86
C PHE A 23 -18.20 6.27 13.21
N ALA A 24 -19.21 6.67 13.99
CA ALA A 24 -20.35 5.83 14.36
C ALA A 24 -21.04 5.12 13.17
N PRO A 25 -21.22 5.74 11.99
CA PRO A 25 -21.81 5.06 10.84
C PRO A 25 -21.00 3.83 10.40
N TRP A 26 -19.68 3.84 10.52
CA TRP A 26 -18.82 2.72 10.17
C TRP A 26 -18.95 1.58 11.17
N ILE A 27 -19.06 1.91 12.44
CA ILE A 27 -19.03 0.93 13.54
C ILE A 27 -20.42 0.33 13.77
N PHE A 28 -21.46 1.18 13.91
CA PHE A 28 -22.77 0.76 14.41
C PHE A 28 -23.82 0.58 13.32
N LEU A 29 -23.70 1.28 12.18
CA LEU A 29 -24.70 1.21 11.13
C LEU A 29 -24.34 0.22 10.01
N GLY A 30 -23.28 -0.58 10.20
CA GLY A 30 -22.83 -1.56 9.21
C GLY A 30 -22.54 -0.92 7.85
N ARG A 31 -22.02 0.31 7.85
CA ARG A 31 -21.57 1.02 6.65
C ARG A 31 -20.07 1.07 6.59
N ALA A 32 -19.52 1.02 5.37
CA ALA A 32 -18.10 1.18 5.13
C ALA A 32 -17.87 2.02 3.88
N PHE A 33 -16.73 2.67 3.79
CA PHE A 33 -16.28 3.21 2.53
C PHE A 33 -15.48 2.14 1.77
N TYR A 34 -15.59 2.17 0.46
CA TYR A 34 -15.04 1.15 -0.43
C TYR A 34 -14.39 1.78 -1.66
N TRP A 35 -14.43 3.10 -1.73
CA TRP A 35 -13.96 3.85 -2.89
C TRP A 35 -12.43 3.92 -2.96
N GLY A 36 -11.91 4.17 -4.16
CA GLY A 36 -10.47 4.31 -4.38
C GLY A 36 -9.71 3.04 -4.05
N ASP A 37 -8.54 3.20 -3.44
CA ASP A 37 -7.62 2.10 -3.17
C ASP A 37 -8.15 1.08 -2.15
N ILE A 38 -9.14 1.45 -1.32
CA ILE A 38 -9.80 0.47 -0.44
C ILE A 38 -10.43 -0.66 -1.27
N GLY A 39 -11.33 -0.31 -2.20
CA GLY A 39 -12.03 -1.32 -2.99
C GLY A 39 -11.14 -1.98 -4.04
N LEU A 40 -10.23 -1.19 -4.61
CA LEU A 40 -9.37 -1.59 -5.70
C LEU A 40 -8.23 -2.52 -5.28
N PHE A 41 -7.58 -2.21 -4.16
CA PHE A 41 -6.32 -2.80 -3.75
C PHE A 41 -6.38 -3.44 -2.38
N PHE A 42 -6.70 -2.67 -1.32
CA PHE A 42 -6.62 -3.19 0.04
C PHE A 42 -7.67 -4.26 0.36
N LEU A 43 -8.89 -4.11 -0.14
CA LEU A 43 -9.94 -5.11 0.10
C LEU A 43 -9.64 -6.45 -0.57
N PRO A 44 -9.26 -6.52 -1.87
CA PRO A 44 -8.81 -7.76 -2.49
C PRO A 44 -7.61 -8.42 -1.80
N LEU A 45 -6.59 -7.64 -1.41
CA LEU A 45 -5.43 -8.15 -0.66
C LEU A 45 -5.84 -8.75 0.69
N ASN A 46 -6.71 -8.07 1.44
CA ASN A 46 -7.21 -8.58 2.72
C ASN A 46 -8.13 -9.81 2.56
N HIS A 47 -8.86 -9.93 1.45
CA HIS A 47 -9.60 -11.15 1.13
C HIS A 47 -8.66 -12.33 0.92
N PHE A 48 -7.60 -12.14 0.15
CA PHE A 48 -6.59 -13.18 -0.08
C PHE A 48 -5.88 -13.57 1.23
N LEU A 49 -5.41 -12.59 2.02
CA LEU A 49 -4.80 -12.85 3.32
C LEU A 49 -5.75 -13.59 4.27
N LYS A 50 -7.02 -13.17 4.34
CA LYS A 50 -8.03 -13.84 5.18
C LYS A 50 -8.24 -15.30 4.77
N ALA A 51 -8.32 -15.58 3.47
CA ALA A 51 -8.48 -16.95 2.97
C ALA A 51 -7.26 -17.82 3.33
N SER A 52 -6.06 -17.28 3.18
CA SER A 52 -4.81 -17.99 3.54
C SER A 52 -4.72 -18.24 5.06
N LEU A 53 -5.05 -17.25 5.89
CA LEU A 53 -5.07 -17.43 7.35
C LEU A 53 -6.12 -18.46 7.79
N ALA A 54 -7.26 -18.54 7.11
CA ALA A 54 -8.28 -19.54 7.39
C ALA A 54 -7.81 -20.97 7.06
N SER A 55 -6.90 -21.14 6.09
CA SER A 55 -6.24 -22.42 5.80
C SER A 55 -5.01 -22.68 6.68
N GLY A 56 -4.70 -21.79 7.64
CA GLY A 56 -3.57 -21.94 8.57
C GLY A 56 -2.21 -21.55 7.98
N THR A 57 -2.19 -20.82 6.83
CA THR A 57 -0.97 -20.41 6.14
C THR A 57 -0.83 -18.90 6.09
N ILE A 58 0.41 -18.41 6.10
CA ILE A 58 0.74 -17.02 5.76
C ILE A 58 1.19 -17.04 4.30
N PRO A 59 0.50 -16.33 3.38
CA PRO A 59 0.88 -16.34 1.98
C PRO A 59 2.20 -15.58 1.80
N LEU A 60 3.21 -16.21 1.22
CA LEU A 60 4.47 -15.57 0.88
C LEU A 60 4.44 -15.05 -0.56
N TRP A 61 3.72 -15.75 -1.44
CA TRP A 61 3.55 -15.45 -2.86
C TRP A 61 2.09 -15.14 -3.19
N ASN A 62 1.86 -14.14 -4.05
CA ASN A 62 0.55 -13.82 -4.61
C ASN A 62 0.47 -14.34 -6.07
N PRO A 63 -0.29 -15.41 -6.36
CA PRO A 63 -0.39 -15.96 -7.70
C PRO A 63 -1.36 -15.20 -8.62
N TYR A 64 -2.09 -14.21 -8.10
CA TYR A 64 -3.23 -13.58 -8.76
C TYR A 64 -2.89 -12.33 -9.55
N LEU A 65 -1.73 -11.71 -9.34
CA LEU A 65 -1.30 -10.48 -10.01
C LEU A 65 0.03 -10.68 -10.72
N PHE A 66 0.23 -10.03 -11.88
CA PHE A 66 1.50 -9.98 -12.62
C PHE A 66 2.11 -11.34 -12.93
N CYS A 67 1.29 -12.34 -13.24
CA CYS A 67 1.71 -13.75 -13.36
C CYS A 67 2.34 -14.33 -12.08
N GLY A 68 2.16 -13.68 -10.95
CA GLY A 68 2.71 -13.98 -9.63
C GLY A 68 3.67 -12.90 -9.13
N ALA A 69 3.58 -12.56 -7.84
CA ALA A 69 4.40 -11.55 -7.19
C ALA A 69 4.67 -11.89 -5.72
N PRO A 70 5.80 -11.44 -5.12
CA PRO A 70 6.03 -11.59 -3.69
C PRO A 70 4.93 -10.88 -2.88
N TYR A 71 4.19 -11.61 -2.03
CA TYR A 71 3.16 -11.02 -1.19
C TYR A 71 3.75 -10.30 0.03
N VAL A 72 4.66 -10.98 0.74
CA VAL A 72 5.33 -10.40 1.92
C VAL A 72 6.36 -9.32 1.58
N GLY A 73 6.82 -9.26 0.34
CA GLY A 73 7.69 -8.20 -0.17
C GLY A 73 6.94 -6.94 -0.60
N ASN A 74 5.60 -6.95 -0.64
CA ASN A 74 4.83 -5.78 -1.01
C ASN A 74 4.91 -4.71 0.08
N PRO A 75 5.41 -3.47 -0.22
CA PRO A 75 5.62 -2.43 0.78
C PRO A 75 4.33 -1.86 1.38
N GLN A 76 3.16 -2.21 0.84
CA GLN A 76 1.86 -1.79 1.36
C GLN A 76 1.15 -2.90 2.16
N VAL A 77 1.77 -4.06 2.30
CA VAL A 77 1.23 -5.21 3.03
C VAL A 77 2.09 -5.52 4.23
N SER A 78 1.50 -5.65 5.41
CA SER A 78 2.19 -6.13 6.59
C SER A 78 1.39 -7.24 7.27
N VAL A 79 1.77 -8.47 7.00
CA VAL A 79 1.08 -9.67 7.53
C VAL A 79 1.18 -9.81 9.04
N VAL A 80 2.17 -9.18 9.67
CA VAL A 80 2.44 -9.25 11.11
C VAL A 80 1.97 -8.00 11.89
N TYR A 81 1.36 -7.03 11.21
CA TYR A 81 0.83 -5.85 11.88
C TYR A 81 -0.43 -6.20 12.68
N PRO A 82 -0.63 -5.66 13.90
CA PRO A 82 -1.72 -6.09 14.79
C PRO A 82 -3.12 -6.04 14.18
N SER A 83 -3.40 -5.12 13.25
CA SER A 83 -4.72 -5.04 12.61
C SER A 83 -5.08 -6.27 11.77
N THR A 84 -4.09 -7.05 11.31
CA THR A 84 -4.34 -8.29 10.58
C THR A 84 -5.02 -9.36 11.44
N LEU A 85 -4.88 -9.29 12.76
CA LEU A 85 -5.56 -10.17 13.71
C LEU A 85 -7.10 -9.99 13.70
N LEU A 86 -7.60 -8.90 13.12
CA LEU A 86 -9.04 -8.67 12.93
C LEU A 86 -9.62 -9.49 11.78
N LEU A 87 -8.80 -9.87 10.80
CA LEU A 87 -9.27 -10.57 9.59
C LEU A 87 -9.94 -11.91 9.85
N PRO A 88 -9.42 -12.79 10.73
CA PRO A 88 -10.12 -14.02 11.08
C PRO A 88 -11.47 -13.78 11.78
N LEU A 89 -11.59 -12.67 12.52
CA LEU A 89 -12.74 -12.39 13.38
C LEU A 89 -13.89 -11.68 12.63
N PHE A 90 -13.56 -10.84 11.65
CA PHE A 90 -14.54 -9.98 10.96
C PHE A 90 -14.42 -10.10 9.42
N PRO A 91 -15.44 -9.69 8.66
CA PRO A 91 -15.31 -9.46 7.22
C PRO A 91 -14.17 -8.48 6.92
N ALA A 92 -13.45 -8.66 5.80
CA ALA A 92 -12.28 -7.87 5.45
C ALA A 92 -12.54 -6.35 5.48
N VAL A 93 -13.67 -5.89 4.92
CA VAL A 93 -14.04 -4.48 4.94
C VAL A 93 -14.31 -3.96 6.37
N THR A 94 -14.95 -4.76 7.21
CA THR A 94 -15.20 -4.42 8.63
C THR A 94 -13.89 -4.36 9.41
N SER A 95 -12.96 -5.29 9.16
CA SER A 95 -11.61 -5.28 9.76
C SER A 95 -10.86 -3.99 9.44
N ILE A 96 -10.92 -3.53 8.18
CA ILE A 96 -10.32 -2.26 7.76
C ILE A 96 -10.94 -1.09 8.55
N MET A 97 -12.28 -0.99 8.60
CA MET A 97 -12.98 0.10 9.30
C MET A 97 -12.66 0.17 10.80
N ILE A 98 -12.61 -0.99 11.47
CA ILE A 98 -12.23 -1.08 12.88
C ILE A 98 -10.78 -0.62 13.07
N ALA A 99 -9.87 -1.12 12.24
CA ALA A 99 -8.45 -0.74 12.29
C ALA A 99 -8.24 0.76 12.10
N GLU A 100 -8.90 1.37 11.12
CA GLU A 100 -8.80 2.81 10.86
C GLU A 100 -9.33 3.65 12.02
N THR A 101 -10.50 3.28 12.55
CA THR A 101 -11.05 3.97 13.74
C THR A 101 -10.09 3.87 14.92
N ALA A 102 -9.48 2.70 15.13
CA ALA A 102 -8.49 2.49 16.18
C ALA A 102 -7.23 3.35 15.96
N HIS A 103 -6.76 3.52 14.72
CA HIS A 103 -5.61 4.37 14.42
C HIS A 103 -5.93 5.87 14.57
N ILE A 104 -7.12 6.32 14.20
CA ILE A 104 -7.57 7.70 14.44
C ILE A 104 -7.62 7.99 15.95
N PHE A 105 -8.19 7.07 16.72
CA PHE A 105 -8.17 7.17 18.18
C PHE A 105 -6.74 7.18 18.74
N ALA A 106 -5.87 6.29 18.29
CA ALA A 106 -4.46 6.22 18.72
C ALA A 106 -3.71 7.52 18.39
N ALA A 107 -3.95 8.10 17.21
CA ALA A 107 -3.40 9.40 16.81
C ALA A 107 -3.78 10.50 17.80
N GLY A 108 -5.05 10.55 18.21
CA GLY A 108 -5.52 11.48 19.23
C GLY A 108 -4.82 11.30 20.58
N VAL A 109 -4.71 10.07 21.08
CA VAL A 109 -4.02 9.75 22.34
C VAL A 109 -2.53 10.10 22.27
N PHE A 110 -1.86 9.73 21.19
CA PHE A 110 -0.44 9.99 21.01
C PHE A 110 -0.15 11.49 20.85
N PHE A 111 -1.02 12.21 20.16
CA PHE A 111 -0.90 13.66 20.04
C PHE A 111 -1.17 14.35 21.36
N TRP A 112 -2.17 13.90 22.14
CA TRP A 112 -2.43 14.44 23.48
C TRP A 112 -1.22 14.27 24.41
N LEU A 113 -0.59 13.09 24.42
CA LEU A 113 0.64 12.83 25.18
C LEU A 113 1.75 13.80 24.76
N PHE A 114 1.96 13.98 23.48
CA PHE A 114 2.97 14.86 22.93
C PHE A 114 2.69 16.35 23.27
N ALA A 115 1.47 16.83 23.07
CA ALA A 115 1.09 18.21 23.38
C ALA A 115 1.10 18.50 24.87
N ARG A 116 0.71 17.54 25.71
CA ARG A 116 0.58 17.66 27.18
C ARG A 116 1.94 17.60 27.89
N ARG A 117 2.80 16.68 27.49
CA ARG A 117 4.06 16.33 28.18
C ARG A 117 5.31 16.72 27.41
N GLY A 118 5.19 16.92 26.11
CA GLY A 118 6.30 17.28 25.24
C GLY A 118 6.54 18.78 25.14
N SER A 119 6.89 19.22 23.95
CA SER A 119 7.48 20.52 23.62
C SER A 119 6.78 21.75 24.21
N LEU A 120 5.45 21.85 24.10
CA LEU A 120 4.71 23.03 24.56
C LEU A 120 4.08 22.87 25.96
N LYS A 121 4.06 21.65 26.49
CA LYS A 121 3.55 21.33 27.86
C LYS A 121 2.19 21.99 28.14
N LEU A 122 1.24 21.82 27.23
CA LEU A 122 -0.09 22.42 27.31
C LEU A 122 -0.86 21.88 28.53
N LYS A 123 -1.80 22.66 29.06
CA LYS A 123 -2.74 22.19 30.08
C LYS A 123 -3.67 21.13 29.50
N PHE A 124 -4.41 20.40 30.37
CA PHE A 124 -5.25 19.26 29.97
C PHE A 124 -6.19 19.57 28.78
N LEU A 125 -7.07 20.56 28.93
CA LEU A 125 -8.07 20.90 27.91
C LEU A 125 -7.46 21.46 26.61
N PRO A 126 -6.46 22.38 26.62
CA PRO A 126 -5.72 22.76 25.43
C PRO A 126 -5.02 21.62 24.71
N ALA A 127 -4.43 20.67 25.45
CA ALA A 127 -3.81 19.48 24.85
C ALA A 127 -4.87 18.56 24.22
N LEU A 128 -6.03 18.38 24.87
CA LEU A 128 -7.15 17.64 24.31
C LEU A 128 -7.67 18.29 23.03
N PHE A 129 -7.78 19.62 23.00
CA PHE A 129 -8.17 20.38 21.81
C PHE A 129 -7.18 20.15 20.65
N SER A 130 -5.86 20.25 20.92
CA SER A 130 -4.82 19.96 19.92
C SER A 130 -4.94 18.54 19.36
N ALA A 131 -5.21 17.56 20.21
CA ALA A 131 -5.38 16.17 19.82
C ALA A 131 -6.59 15.99 18.89
N CYS A 132 -7.72 16.63 19.22
CA CYS A 132 -8.92 16.61 18.37
C CYS A 132 -8.66 17.26 17.01
N VAL A 133 -7.94 18.39 16.98
CA VAL A 133 -7.57 19.04 15.71
C VAL A 133 -6.70 18.12 14.85
N TYR A 134 -5.69 17.45 15.42
CA TYR A 134 -4.82 16.55 14.66
C TYR A 134 -5.54 15.32 14.15
N MET A 135 -6.27 14.60 15.01
CA MET A 135 -6.91 13.33 14.66
C MET A 135 -8.10 13.48 13.71
N LEU A 136 -8.71 14.68 13.64
CA LEU A 136 -9.88 14.98 12.81
C LEU A 136 -9.57 15.97 11.68
N CYS A 137 -8.31 16.39 11.45
CA CYS A 137 -8.05 17.27 10.31
C CYS A 137 -8.20 16.52 8.99
N GLY A 138 -8.62 17.24 7.95
CA GLY A 138 -8.81 16.69 6.61
C GLY A 138 -7.56 15.98 6.10
N TYR A 139 -6.35 16.53 6.36
CA TYR A 139 -5.09 15.86 6.00
C TYR A 139 -5.00 14.43 6.55
N PHE A 140 -5.40 14.22 7.80
CA PHE A 140 -5.31 12.90 8.44
C PHE A 140 -6.44 11.97 7.97
N VAL A 141 -7.70 12.43 8.05
CA VAL A 141 -8.87 11.59 7.74
C VAL A 141 -8.97 11.27 6.24
N ALA A 142 -8.53 12.19 5.36
CA ALA A 142 -8.48 11.90 3.92
C ALA A 142 -7.51 10.76 3.55
N LYS A 143 -6.61 10.36 4.45
CA LYS A 143 -5.72 9.20 4.23
C LYS A 143 -6.35 7.85 4.61
N ALA A 144 -7.61 7.83 5.05
CA ALA A 144 -8.30 6.58 5.37
C ALA A 144 -8.51 5.67 4.14
N GLN A 145 -8.42 6.15 2.91
CA GLN A 145 -8.34 5.26 1.74
C GLN A 145 -7.02 4.47 1.63
N PHE A 146 -6.01 4.82 2.46
CA PHE A 146 -4.71 4.17 2.55
C PHE A 146 -4.48 3.69 3.99
N PRO A 147 -5.04 2.54 4.41
CA PRO A 147 -5.02 2.07 5.80
C PRO A 147 -3.62 2.02 6.41
N ASN A 148 -2.63 1.64 5.63
CA ASN A 148 -1.22 1.59 6.01
C ASN A 148 -0.65 3.00 6.26
N MET A 149 -1.00 3.99 5.41
CA MET A 149 -0.56 5.37 5.61
C MET A 149 -1.20 5.99 6.85
N LEU A 150 -2.50 5.79 7.04
CA LEU A 150 -3.22 6.26 8.22
C LEU A 150 -2.61 5.69 9.51
N ALA A 151 -2.29 4.38 9.50
CA ALA A 151 -1.63 3.71 10.60
C ALA A 151 -0.25 4.33 10.90
N ALA A 152 0.60 4.52 9.90
CA ALA A 152 1.92 5.13 10.05
C ALA A 152 1.83 6.57 10.59
N LEU A 153 0.93 7.40 10.03
CA LEU A 153 0.69 8.77 10.49
C LEU A 153 0.26 8.84 11.97
N ALA A 154 -0.48 7.84 12.46
CA ALA A 154 -0.90 7.80 13.85
C ALA A 154 0.27 7.73 14.83
N TYR A 155 1.38 7.09 14.46
CA TYR A 155 2.56 6.95 15.31
C TYR A 155 3.45 8.20 15.35
N VAL A 156 3.38 9.12 14.39
CA VAL A 156 4.31 10.26 14.30
C VAL A 156 4.34 11.12 15.58
N PRO A 157 3.20 11.51 16.20
CA PRO A 157 3.22 12.22 17.46
C PRO A 157 3.84 11.43 18.61
N LEU A 158 3.64 10.10 18.65
CA LEU A 158 4.27 9.23 19.64
C LEU A 158 5.78 9.20 19.45
N LEU A 159 6.26 9.11 18.21
CA LEU A 159 7.69 9.12 17.88
C LEU A 159 8.36 10.44 18.30
N LEU A 160 7.73 11.57 18.05
CA LEU A 160 8.21 12.88 18.53
C LEU A 160 8.28 12.91 20.05
N TYR A 161 7.26 12.40 20.74
CA TYR A 161 7.25 12.33 22.20
C TYR A 161 8.33 11.39 22.75
N GLN A 162 8.51 10.20 22.17
CA GLN A 162 9.54 9.26 22.59
C GLN A 162 10.95 9.78 22.28
N THR A 163 11.14 10.50 21.18
CA THR A 163 12.38 11.20 20.84
C THR A 163 12.74 12.21 21.95
N GLU A 164 11.79 13.03 22.38
CA GLU A 164 12.00 13.97 23.48
C GLU A 164 12.42 13.25 24.76
N LEU A 165 11.70 12.21 25.15
CA LEU A 165 11.99 11.45 26.36
C LEU A 165 13.37 10.77 26.29
N LEU A 166 13.76 10.25 25.12
CA LEU A 166 15.07 9.62 24.92
C LEU A 166 16.21 10.64 25.03
N VAL A 167 16.03 11.84 24.48
CA VAL A 167 17.04 12.90 24.56
C VAL A 167 17.21 13.43 26.00
N LEU A 168 16.09 13.58 26.72
CA LEU A 168 16.10 14.09 28.11
C LEU A 168 16.57 13.06 29.13
N GLU A 169 16.32 11.77 28.90
CA GLU A 169 16.66 10.66 29.81
C GLU A 169 17.21 9.46 29.02
N PRO A 170 18.41 9.53 28.44
CA PRO A 170 18.98 8.47 27.61
C PRO A 170 19.28 7.23 28.47
N SER A 171 18.38 6.23 28.39
CA SER A 171 18.43 4.99 29.14
C SER A 171 17.97 3.81 28.28
N ILE A 172 18.38 2.59 28.62
CA ILE A 172 17.98 1.36 27.91
C ILE A 172 16.44 1.25 27.81
N ARG A 173 15.73 1.56 28.89
CA ARG A 173 14.27 1.56 28.88
C ARG A 173 13.69 2.51 27.82
N ARG A 174 14.18 3.76 27.75
CA ARG A 174 13.73 4.75 26.77
C ARG A 174 14.08 4.33 25.35
N THR A 175 15.29 3.79 25.16
CA THR A 175 15.77 3.26 23.88
C THR A 175 14.83 2.15 23.36
N VAL A 176 14.49 1.20 24.22
CA VAL A 176 13.61 0.07 23.84
C VAL A 176 12.18 0.53 23.55
N ILE A 177 11.63 1.45 24.35
CA ILE A 177 10.27 1.99 24.10
C ILE A 177 10.23 2.83 22.81
N PHE A 178 11.24 3.67 22.58
CA PHE A 178 11.38 4.42 21.33
C PHE A 178 11.49 3.49 20.13
N GLY A 179 12.37 2.48 20.20
CA GLY A 179 12.54 1.52 19.12
C GLY A 179 11.31 0.66 18.87
N ALA A 180 10.56 0.29 19.94
CA ALA A 180 9.29 -0.41 19.78
C ALA A 180 8.23 0.45 19.07
N ALA A 181 8.11 1.72 19.44
CA ALA A 181 7.18 2.66 18.79
C ALA A 181 7.55 2.86 17.31
N PHE A 182 8.84 3.01 17.00
CA PHE A 182 9.31 3.18 15.63
C PHE A 182 9.19 1.87 14.82
N GLY A 183 9.49 0.71 15.42
CA GLY A 183 9.28 -0.60 14.79
C GLY A 183 7.80 -0.85 14.44
N MET A 184 6.87 -0.43 15.30
CA MET A 184 5.44 -0.52 15.02
C MET A 184 5.00 0.41 13.88
N GLU A 185 5.57 1.61 13.78
CA GLU A 185 5.34 2.52 12.65
C GLU A 185 5.87 1.92 11.33
N LEU A 186 7.08 1.35 11.33
CA LEU A 186 7.63 0.64 10.16
C LEU A 186 6.74 -0.54 9.75
N LEU A 187 6.25 -1.33 10.71
CA LEU A 187 5.32 -2.43 10.46
C LEU A 187 3.96 -1.97 9.92
N ALA A 188 3.59 -0.70 10.08
CA ALA A 188 2.39 -0.14 9.46
C ALA A 188 2.47 -0.09 7.92
N ALA A 189 3.63 -0.43 7.34
CA ALA A 189 3.85 -0.65 5.91
C ALA A 189 3.64 0.61 5.04
N HIS A 190 4.21 1.76 5.48
CA HIS A 190 4.23 2.98 4.67
C HIS A 190 5.57 3.73 4.80
N THR A 191 6.57 3.29 4.04
CA THR A 191 7.96 3.77 4.08
C THR A 191 8.12 5.28 3.90
N GLN A 192 7.30 5.92 3.07
CA GLN A 192 7.37 7.38 2.87
C GLN A 192 7.07 8.15 4.16
N ILE A 193 6.06 7.73 4.93
CA ILE A 193 5.73 8.38 6.21
C ILE A 193 6.81 8.14 7.24
N ALA A 194 7.43 6.95 7.28
CA ALA A 194 8.58 6.66 8.14
C ALA A 194 9.76 7.62 7.87
N VAL A 195 10.06 7.87 6.59
CA VAL A 195 11.11 8.83 6.20
C VAL A 195 10.70 10.27 6.58
N PHE A 196 9.45 10.66 6.39
CA PHE A 196 8.98 12.00 6.79
C PHE A 196 8.96 12.18 8.31
N ALA A 197 8.66 11.11 9.07
CA ALA A 197 8.82 11.12 10.51
C ALA A 197 10.28 11.37 10.92
N LEU A 198 11.26 10.75 10.26
CA LEU A 198 12.69 11.02 10.50
C LEU A 198 13.08 12.47 10.18
N TYR A 199 12.52 13.07 9.11
CA TYR A 199 12.78 14.49 8.81
C TYR A 199 12.25 15.44 9.89
N LEU A 200 11.26 15.03 10.67
CA LEU A 200 10.77 15.78 11.84
C LEU A 200 11.52 15.40 13.11
N MET A 201 11.77 14.12 13.35
CA MET A 201 12.39 13.61 14.59
C MET A 201 13.82 14.08 14.77
N VAL A 202 14.63 14.04 13.69
CA VAL A 202 16.05 14.39 13.79
C VAL A 202 16.25 15.86 14.19
N PRO A 203 15.68 16.87 13.47
CA PRO A 203 15.81 18.26 13.90
C PRO A 203 15.13 18.54 15.24
N TYR A 204 14.04 17.81 15.56
CA TYR A 204 13.39 17.90 16.87
C TYR A 204 14.30 17.40 18.01
N ALA A 205 15.03 16.29 17.81
CA ALA A 205 15.99 15.80 18.77
C ALA A 205 17.10 16.82 19.06
N PHE A 206 17.64 17.47 18.02
CA PHE A 206 18.59 18.58 18.18
C PHE A 206 17.99 19.76 18.95
N LEU A 207 16.75 20.16 18.61
CA LEU A 207 16.07 21.20 19.35
C LEU A 207 15.99 20.88 20.85
N VAL A 208 15.50 19.68 21.20
CA VAL A 208 15.34 19.24 22.59
C VAL A 208 16.68 19.20 23.31
N TYR A 209 17.72 18.67 22.64
CA TYR A 209 19.06 18.57 23.19
C TYR A 209 19.63 19.95 23.55
N TYR A 210 19.56 20.92 22.63
CA TYR A 210 20.11 22.26 22.86
C TYR A 210 19.23 23.13 23.78
N ALA A 211 17.91 22.89 23.81
CA ALA A 211 17.00 23.61 24.71
C ALA A 211 16.99 23.07 26.15
N SER A 212 17.53 21.88 26.38
CA SER A 212 17.57 21.28 27.73
C SER A 212 18.56 22.00 28.64
N PRO A 213 18.15 22.36 29.87
CA PRO A 213 19.06 22.90 30.89
C PRO A 213 20.06 21.86 31.40
N VAL A 214 19.67 20.59 31.42
CA VAL A 214 20.53 19.45 31.80
C VAL A 214 20.79 18.63 30.55
N ARG A 215 22.06 18.47 30.19
CA ARG A 215 22.47 17.75 28.98
C ARG A 215 23.33 16.55 29.35
N TYR A 216 22.96 15.42 28.85
CA TYR A 216 23.83 14.24 28.81
C TYR A 216 24.86 14.42 27.69
N PRO A 217 25.99 13.69 27.72
CA PRO A 217 26.94 13.71 26.62
C PRO A 217 26.25 13.38 25.29
N PHE A 218 26.52 14.19 24.27
CA PHE A 218 25.89 14.01 22.94
C PHE A 218 26.09 12.61 22.38
N THR A 219 27.30 12.05 22.58
CA THR A 219 27.63 10.67 22.18
C THR A 219 26.69 9.62 22.79
N ARG A 220 26.32 9.79 24.06
CA ARG A 220 25.38 8.90 24.75
C ARG A 220 23.95 9.01 24.15
N VAL A 221 23.49 10.21 23.91
CA VAL A 221 22.16 10.44 23.30
C VAL A 221 22.12 9.86 21.89
N LEU A 222 23.18 10.14 21.09
CA LEU A 222 23.31 9.61 19.74
C LEU A 222 23.35 8.07 19.73
N PHE A 223 24.19 7.47 20.60
CA PHE A 223 24.29 6.01 20.72
C PHE A 223 22.95 5.37 21.08
N MET A 224 22.24 5.93 22.06
CA MET A 224 20.91 5.43 22.45
C MET A 224 19.88 5.61 21.35
N GLY A 225 19.92 6.71 20.60
CA GLY A 225 19.05 6.93 19.43
C GLY A 225 19.31 5.91 18.31
N LEU A 226 20.59 5.70 17.98
CA LEU A 226 21.00 4.70 16.97
C LEU A 226 20.65 3.27 17.41
N ALA A 227 20.88 2.93 18.69
CA ALA A 227 20.49 1.63 19.25
C ALA A 227 18.98 1.42 19.20
N GLY A 228 18.19 2.48 19.46
CA GLY A 228 16.73 2.45 19.31
C GLY A 228 16.29 2.27 17.86
N GLY A 229 16.94 2.94 16.92
CA GLY A 229 16.71 2.75 15.49
C GLY A 229 17.07 1.33 15.01
N LEU A 230 18.20 0.80 15.47
CA LEU A 230 18.59 -0.58 15.18
C LEU A 230 17.60 -1.59 15.77
N PHE A 231 17.13 -1.34 16.98
CA PHE A 231 16.10 -2.16 17.60
C PHE A 231 14.77 -2.09 16.84
N ALA A 232 14.37 -0.91 16.37
CA ALA A 232 13.18 -0.75 15.50
C ALA A 232 13.33 -1.54 14.20
N ALA A 233 14.50 -1.43 13.54
CA ALA A 233 14.82 -2.20 12.36
C ALA A 233 14.79 -3.71 12.62
N GLY A 234 15.35 -4.17 13.75
CA GLY A 234 15.27 -5.56 14.16
C GLY A 234 13.84 -6.04 14.36
N LEU A 235 13.00 -5.26 15.06
CA LEU A 235 11.60 -5.61 15.34
C LEU A 235 10.77 -5.70 14.06
N SER A 236 11.04 -4.86 13.06
CA SER A 236 10.32 -4.83 11.77
C SER A 236 11.05 -5.58 10.64
N CYS A 237 12.06 -6.38 10.97
CA CYS A 237 12.95 -7.03 10.00
C CYS A 237 12.20 -7.95 9.02
N CYS A 238 11.17 -8.65 9.50
CA CYS A 238 10.30 -9.50 8.67
C CYS A 238 9.51 -8.74 7.60
N TYR A 239 9.37 -7.42 7.75
CA TYR A 239 8.73 -6.56 6.76
C TYR A 239 9.75 -5.93 5.82
N TRP A 240 10.74 -5.18 6.36
CA TRP A 240 11.56 -4.33 5.50
C TRP A 240 12.62 -5.10 4.68
N LEU A 241 13.08 -6.30 5.11
CA LEU A 241 14.03 -7.10 4.31
C LEU A 241 13.44 -7.54 2.97
N PRO A 242 12.26 -8.22 2.92
CA PRO A 242 11.66 -8.57 1.64
C PRO A 242 11.20 -7.33 0.83
N VAL A 243 10.81 -6.25 1.50
CA VAL A 243 10.50 -4.97 0.82
C VAL A 243 11.75 -4.38 0.17
N ALA A 244 12.91 -4.42 0.85
CA ALA A 244 14.17 -3.92 0.29
C ALA A 244 14.61 -4.72 -0.94
N GLU A 245 14.42 -6.04 -0.94
CA GLU A 245 14.68 -6.90 -2.10
C GLU A 245 13.80 -6.50 -3.28
N LEU A 246 12.49 -6.34 -3.05
CA LEU A 246 11.55 -5.91 -4.09
C LEU A 246 11.91 -4.52 -4.64
N ILE A 247 12.19 -3.54 -3.79
CA ILE A 247 12.58 -2.18 -4.20
C ILE A 247 13.87 -2.23 -5.04
N HIS A 248 14.84 -3.08 -4.68
CA HIS A 248 16.09 -3.21 -5.44
C HIS A 248 15.84 -3.74 -6.87
N SER A 249 14.87 -4.62 -7.05
CA SER A 249 14.47 -5.16 -8.35
C SER A 249 13.36 -4.33 -9.06
N SER A 250 12.84 -3.29 -8.40
CA SER A 250 11.73 -2.46 -8.91
C SER A 250 12.17 -1.49 -10.00
N ALA A 251 11.23 -1.15 -10.87
CA ALA A 251 11.36 -0.07 -11.84
C ALA A 251 11.44 1.33 -11.20
N ARG A 252 11.11 1.46 -9.90
CA ARG A 252 11.01 2.74 -9.17
C ARG A 252 12.22 3.10 -8.32
N GLN A 253 13.40 2.51 -8.56
CA GLN A 253 14.62 2.79 -7.77
C GLN A 253 14.96 4.29 -7.63
N SER A 254 14.69 5.09 -8.67
CA SER A 254 14.81 6.55 -8.61
C SER A 254 13.79 7.21 -9.55
N LEU A 255 12.97 8.08 -8.99
CA LEU A 255 12.02 8.84 -9.78
C LEU A 255 12.67 10.07 -10.40
N SER A 256 12.24 10.45 -11.61
CA SER A 256 12.55 11.77 -12.14
C SER A 256 11.83 12.84 -11.32
N LEU A 257 12.40 14.05 -11.25
CA LEU A 257 11.79 15.17 -10.51
C LEU A 257 10.35 15.45 -10.98
N LYS A 258 10.06 15.27 -12.29
CA LYS A 258 8.71 15.44 -12.86
C LYS A 258 7.72 14.42 -12.30
N VAL A 259 8.13 13.16 -12.18
CA VAL A 259 7.29 12.09 -11.62
C VAL A 259 7.14 12.26 -10.11
N ALA A 260 8.22 12.61 -9.40
CA ALA A 260 8.19 12.87 -7.96
C ALA A 260 7.27 14.06 -7.59
N ASN A 261 7.09 15.02 -8.50
CA ASN A 261 6.20 16.17 -8.31
C ASN A 261 4.71 15.87 -8.59
N ARG A 262 4.32 14.64 -8.76
CA ARG A 262 2.91 14.24 -8.87
C ARG A 262 2.17 14.65 -7.59
N PHE A 263 0.93 15.10 -7.70
CA PHE A 263 0.08 15.50 -6.55
C PHE A 263 0.74 16.45 -5.55
N TYR A 264 1.43 17.50 -6.04
CA TYR A 264 1.86 18.62 -5.21
C TYR A 264 0.63 19.44 -4.74
N LEU A 265 0.78 20.24 -3.69
CA LEU A 265 -0.26 21.14 -3.21
C LEU A 265 -0.28 22.43 -4.08
N PRO A 266 -1.31 22.68 -4.87
CA PRO A 266 -1.45 23.95 -5.57
C PRO A 266 -1.62 25.12 -4.59
N VAL A 267 -1.05 26.29 -4.89
CA VAL A 267 -1.11 27.46 -3.99
C VAL A 267 -2.55 27.86 -3.63
N TYR A 268 -3.47 27.75 -4.60
CA TYR A 268 -4.88 28.10 -4.38
C TYR A 268 -5.60 27.13 -3.42
N GLU A 269 -5.09 25.90 -3.24
CA GLU A 269 -5.60 24.93 -2.26
C GLU A 269 -5.23 25.28 -0.81
N LEU A 270 -4.35 26.25 -0.57
CA LEU A 270 -4.08 26.74 0.78
C LEU A 270 -5.33 27.32 1.45
N GLY A 271 -6.30 27.78 0.67
CA GLY A 271 -7.60 28.21 1.18
C GLY A 271 -8.40 27.10 1.87
N ASN A 272 -8.15 25.83 1.52
CA ASN A 272 -8.83 24.67 2.11
C ASN A 272 -8.53 24.48 3.60
N PHE A 273 -7.47 25.08 4.15
CA PHE A 273 -7.24 25.07 5.59
C PHE A 273 -8.41 25.67 6.40
N VAL A 274 -9.13 26.64 5.81
CA VAL A 274 -10.20 27.41 6.48
C VAL A 274 -11.56 27.13 5.83
N PHE A 275 -11.58 26.97 4.51
CA PHE A 275 -12.82 26.81 3.74
C PHE A 275 -12.86 25.39 3.14
N PRO A 276 -13.58 24.44 3.78
CA PRO A 276 -13.67 23.10 3.27
C PRO A 276 -14.37 23.13 1.90
N HIS A 277 -13.88 22.30 0.99
CA HIS A 277 -14.44 22.17 -0.36
C HIS A 277 -14.43 23.48 -1.18
N LEU A 278 -13.41 24.36 -0.99
CA LEU A 278 -13.28 25.61 -1.72
C LEU A 278 -13.35 25.42 -3.27
N HIS A 279 -12.83 24.32 -3.74
CA HIS A 279 -12.85 23.91 -5.15
C HIS A 279 -13.76 22.71 -5.43
N GLY A 280 -14.81 22.56 -4.62
CA GLY A 280 -15.72 21.42 -4.69
C GLY A 280 -15.20 20.18 -3.95
N SER A 281 -15.94 19.09 -4.06
CA SER A 281 -15.54 17.80 -3.48
C SER A 281 -15.96 16.63 -4.39
N PRO A 282 -15.26 15.49 -4.33
CA PRO A 282 -15.69 14.30 -5.03
C PRO A 282 -17.11 13.86 -4.65
N MET A 283 -17.51 14.04 -3.38
CA MET A 283 -18.83 13.68 -2.87
C MET A 283 -19.96 14.49 -3.49
N ARG A 284 -19.68 15.73 -3.90
CA ARG A 284 -20.63 16.63 -4.58
C ARG A 284 -20.56 16.49 -6.11
N GLY A 285 -19.52 15.79 -6.65
CA GLY A 285 -19.26 15.69 -8.07
C GLY A 285 -18.80 17.00 -8.74
N ASP A 286 -18.51 18.03 -7.93
CA ASP A 286 -18.14 19.39 -8.35
C ASP A 286 -16.64 19.68 -8.20
N TRP A 287 -15.82 18.67 -7.87
CA TRP A 287 -14.37 18.82 -7.76
C TRP A 287 -13.75 19.37 -9.04
N SER A 288 -13.15 20.54 -8.96
CA SER A 288 -12.61 21.28 -10.09
C SER A 288 -11.10 21.57 -10.01
N ALA A 289 -10.47 21.31 -8.84
CA ALA A 289 -9.04 21.53 -8.68
C ALA A 289 -8.20 20.49 -9.43
N ARG A 290 -6.92 20.82 -9.64
CA ARG A 290 -5.95 19.89 -10.22
C ARG A 290 -5.36 18.99 -9.14
N GLY A 291 -5.20 17.72 -9.44
CA GLY A 291 -4.55 16.77 -8.55
C GLY A 291 -5.49 15.74 -7.97
N ASN A 292 -5.18 15.28 -6.77
CA ASN A 292 -5.95 14.28 -6.03
C ASN A 292 -6.50 14.93 -4.77
N TYR A 293 -7.82 14.99 -4.64
CA TYR A 293 -8.52 15.58 -3.49
C TYR A 293 -7.98 15.06 -2.15
N TRP A 294 -7.83 13.75 -2.01
CA TRP A 294 -7.37 13.12 -0.76
C TRP A 294 -5.89 13.40 -0.41
N GLU A 295 -5.11 13.87 -1.39
CA GLU A 295 -3.73 14.33 -1.14
C GLU A 295 -3.67 15.82 -0.78
N THR A 296 -4.62 16.62 -1.24
CA THR A 296 -4.63 18.08 -1.06
C THR A 296 -5.58 18.58 0.02
N ASP A 297 -6.46 17.72 0.56
CA ASP A 297 -7.33 18.09 1.65
C ASP A 297 -6.52 18.35 2.93
N ASN A 298 -6.64 19.57 3.45
CA ASN A 298 -5.90 20.05 4.62
C ASN A 298 -6.80 20.87 5.57
N TYR A 299 -8.11 20.64 5.55
CA TYR A 299 -9.03 21.35 6.43
C TYR A 299 -8.73 21.08 7.91
N VAL A 300 -8.55 22.15 8.69
CA VAL A 300 -8.26 22.06 10.12
C VAL A 300 -9.31 22.77 10.99
N GLY A 301 -10.32 23.37 10.36
CA GLY A 301 -11.37 24.12 11.03
C GLY A 301 -11.04 25.60 11.25
N ILE A 302 -12.08 26.41 11.37
CA ILE A 302 -11.94 27.86 11.52
C ILE A 302 -11.35 28.24 12.90
N PHE A 303 -11.86 27.66 13.97
CA PHE A 303 -11.37 27.96 15.33
C PHE A 303 -9.91 27.61 15.55
N PRO A 304 -9.38 26.48 15.11
CA PRO A 304 -7.96 26.18 15.19
C PRO A 304 -7.07 27.25 14.53
N ILE A 305 -7.45 27.74 13.34
CA ILE A 305 -6.70 28.81 12.67
C ILE A 305 -6.77 30.12 13.46
N LEU A 306 -7.95 30.54 13.92
CA LEU A 306 -8.09 31.76 14.72
C LEU A 306 -7.28 31.68 16.02
N LEU A 307 -7.28 30.54 16.70
CA LEU A 307 -6.50 30.33 17.92
C LEU A 307 -4.99 30.29 17.64
N MET A 308 -4.58 29.69 16.55
CA MET A 308 -3.18 29.76 16.10
C MET A 308 -2.74 31.21 15.87
N LEU A 309 -3.54 31.99 15.14
CA LEU A 309 -3.25 33.42 14.90
C LEU A 309 -3.22 34.22 16.20
N LEU A 310 -4.15 33.95 17.11
CA LEU A 310 -4.17 34.57 18.46
C LEU A 310 -2.86 34.26 19.21
N TYR A 311 -2.40 33.02 19.20
CA TYR A 311 -1.13 32.63 19.82
C TYR A 311 0.07 33.33 19.20
N CYS A 312 0.13 33.38 17.87
CA CYS A 312 1.17 34.06 17.14
C CYS A 312 1.20 35.56 17.47
N TYR A 313 0.04 36.22 17.44
CA TYR A 313 -0.11 37.63 17.82
C TYR A 313 0.32 37.88 19.26
N ALA A 314 -0.23 37.10 20.20
CA ALA A 314 0.07 37.23 21.63
C ALA A 314 1.55 37.07 21.94
N SER A 315 2.16 36.07 21.32
CA SER A 315 3.58 35.78 21.52
C SER A 315 4.52 36.78 20.85
N TYR A 316 4.04 37.51 19.83
CA TYR A 316 4.75 38.64 19.23
C TYR A 316 4.60 39.91 20.09
N ARG A 317 3.36 40.23 20.52
CA ARG A 317 3.05 41.47 21.27
C ARG A 317 3.53 41.44 22.71
N TYR A 318 3.59 40.27 23.35
CA TYR A 318 3.95 40.06 24.74
C TYR A 318 5.03 38.96 24.89
N PRO A 319 6.22 39.17 24.34
CA PRO A 319 7.25 38.13 24.25
C PRO A 319 7.67 37.57 25.60
N ASP A 320 7.66 38.39 26.67
CA ASP A 320 8.08 38.00 28.02
C ASP A 320 7.17 36.93 28.64
N LEU A 321 5.88 36.96 28.32
CA LEU A 321 4.92 35.94 28.78
C LEU A 321 5.16 34.55 28.15
N PHE A 322 5.91 34.48 27.05
CA PHE A 322 6.15 33.29 26.25
C PHE A 322 7.65 32.93 26.14
N CYS A 323 8.51 33.55 26.98
CA CYS A 323 9.95 33.35 26.88
C CYS A 323 10.38 31.88 27.12
N ALA A 324 9.73 31.19 28.04
CA ALA A 324 10.03 29.78 28.35
C ALA A 324 9.83 28.83 27.19
N GLN A 325 9.04 29.17 26.18
CA GLN A 325 8.75 28.33 25.01
C GLN A 325 9.25 28.94 23.69
N LYS A 326 10.13 29.96 23.78
CA LYS A 326 10.57 30.76 22.63
C LYS A 326 11.22 29.88 21.54
N ILE A 327 12.10 28.96 21.94
CA ILE A 327 12.85 28.09 21.01
C ILE A 327 11.89 27.09 20.35
N GLN A 328 11.03 26.43 21.13
CA GLN A 328 10.05 25.47 20.63
C GLN A 328 9.05 26.12 19.66
N ARG A 329 8.58 27.33 19.99
CA ARG A 329 7.70 28.10 19.12
C ARG A 329 8.36 28.43 17.80
N LYS A 330 9.62 28.91 17.81
CA LYS A 330 10.36 29.19 16.58
C LYS A 330 10.53 27.95 15.72
N PHE A 331 10.86 26.81 16.34
CA PHE A 331 11.02 25.55 15.64
C PHE A 331 9.71 25.15 14.93
N TRP A 332 8.58 25.12 15.63
CA TRP A 332 7.31 24.73 15.01
C TRP A 332 6.82 25.76 13.99
N ALA A 333 7.16 27.04 14.13
CA ALA A 333 6.90 28.02 13.08
C ALA A 333 7.71 27.74 11.82
N VAL A 334 9.00 27.38 11.97
CA VAL A 334 9.85 26.97 10.84
C VAL A 334 9.32 25.70 10.20
N VAL A 335 8.95 24.69 11.00
CA VAL A 335 8.35 23.43 10.48
C VAL A 335 7.09 23.74 9.69
N LEU A 336 6.19 24.59 10.19
CA LEU A 336 4.98 25.01 9.47
C LEU A 336 5.33 25.59 8.09
N VAL A 337 6.20 26.62 8.07
CA VAL A 337 6.55 27.31 6.83
C VAL A 337 7.26 26.38 5.83
N VAL A 338 8.25 25.61 6.30
CA VAL A 338 9.04 24.70 5.44
C VAL A 338 8.15 23.58 4.90
N SER A 339 7.26 23.01 5.72
CA SER A 339 6.36 21.94 5.26
C SER A 339 5.39 22.45 4.20
N VAL A 340 4.78 23.61 4.38
CA VAL A 340 3.93 24.25 3.36
C VAL A 340 4.74 24.50 2.09
N TRP A 341 5.93 25.08 2.22
CA TRP A 341 6.76 25.43 1.06
C TRP A 341 7.21 24.20 0.27
N LEU A 342 7.65 23.16 0.94
CA LEU A 342 8.03 21.88 0.29
C LEU A 342 6.84 21.22 -0.40
N SER A 343 5.63 21.29 0.19
CA SER A 343 4.43 20.68 -0.37
C SER A 343 3.95 21.34 -1.68
N LEU A 344 4.36 22.59 -1.95
CA LEU A 344 4.10 23.27 -3.23
C LEU A 344 4.87 22.62 -4.43
N GLY A 345 5.74 21.65 -4.14
CA GLY A 345 6.50 20.93 -5.14
C GLY A 345 7.45 21.84 -5.94
N ILE A 346 7.59 21.56 -7.24
CA ILE A 346 8.44 22.34 -8.16
C ILE A 346 8.03 23.81 -8.17
N ASN A 347 6.73 24.11 -8.07
CA ASN A 347 6.21 25.47 -8.13
C ASN A 347 6.68 26.35 -6.96
N GLY A 348 6.98 25.74 -5.81
CA GLY A 348 7.54 26.43 -4.66
C GLY A 348 9.07 26.63 -4.72
N GLY A 349 9.77 25.91 -5.59
CA GLY A 349 11.22 25.97 -5.76
C GLY A 349 12.01 25.20 -4.70
N LEU A 350 11.64 25.26 -3.42
CA LEU A 350 12.36 24.60 -2.33
C LEU A 350 12.42 23.07 -2.48
N TYR A 351 11.36 22.46 -2.98
CA TYR A 351 11.30 21.01 -3.24
C TYR A 351 12.36 20.56 -4.24
N CYS A 352 12.69 21.38 -5.24
CA CYS A 352 13.74 21.06 -6.23
C CYS A 352 15.10 20.82 -5.55
N GLY A 353 15.49 21.72 -4.64
CA GLY A 353 16.74 21.55 -3.88
C GLY A 353 16.67 20.36 -2.91
N ALA A 354 15.55 20.25 -2.16
CA ALA A 354 15.31 19.17 -1.22
C ALA A 354 15.37 17.78 -1.89
N PHE A 355 14.82 17.64 -3.09
CA PHE A 355 14.81 16.40 -3.88
C PHE A 355 16.23 15.83 -4.11
N PHE A 356 17.23 16.70 -4.29
CA PHE A 356 18.61 16.25 -4.49
C PHE A 356 19.40 16.08 -3.20
N VAL A 357 19.03 16.79 -2.14
CA VAL A 357 19.81 16.86 -0.89
C VAL A 357 19.27 15.93 0.19
N LEU A 358 17.92 15.80 0.32
CA LEU A 358 17.34 14.98 1.38
C LEU A 358 17.43 13.49 1.05
N PRO A 359 17.93 12.67 1.98
CA PRO A 359 18.05 11.23 1.79
C PRO A 359 16.66 10.60 1.47
N ALA A 360 16.63 9.65 0.55
CA ALA A 360 15.45 8.89 0.16
C ALA A 360 14.30 9.69 -0.49
N LEU A 361 14.34 11.03 -0.56
CA LEU A 361 13.22 11.80 -1.16
C LEU A 361 13.02 11.45 -2.65
N LYS A 362 14.07 11.04 -3.37
CA LYS A 362 14.03 10.61 -4.77
C LYS A 362 13.21 9.31 -4.99
N ALA A 363 12.96 8.55 -3.94
CA ALA A 363 12.17 7.32 -4.02
C ALA A 363 10.65 7.56 -3.94
N PHE A 364 10.22 8.79 -3.61
CA PHE A 364 8.83 9.09 -3.31
C PHE A 364 8.25 10.17 -4.23
N HIS A 365 6.97 10.05 -4.50
CA HIS A 365 6.15 11.06 -5.15
C HIS A 365 5.22 11.74 -4.12
N ASP A 366 4.35 12.65 -4.58
CA ASP A 366 3.31 13.32 -3.81
C ASP A 366 3.85 14.28 -2.73
N PRO A 367 4.45 15.42 -3.15
CA PRO A 367 4.98 16.43 -2.23
C PRO A 367 3.95 16.98 -1.24
N ALA A 368 2.64 16.96 -1.58
CA ALA A 368 1.57 17.38 -0.68
C ALA A 368 1.58 16.64 0.67
N ARG A 369 2.11 15.41 0.72
CA ARG A 369 2.25 14.64 1.97
C ARG A 369 3.20 15.27 2.98
N LEU A 370 4.10 16.16 2.54
CA LEU A 370 4.98 16.93 3.44
C LEU A 370 4.21 17.93 4.32
N MET A 371 2.91 18.16 4.06
CA MET A 371 2.01 18.91 4.94
C MET A 371 1.86 18.31 6.34
N LEU A 372 2.34 17.09 6.58
CA LEU A 372 2.38 16.44 7.89
C LEU A 372 2.93 17.38 8.99
N GLY A 373 4.10 17.99 8.74
CA GLY A 373 4.72 18.91 9.71
C GLY A 373 3.88 20.15 9.96
N ALA A 374 3.24 20.69 8.92
CA ALA A 374 2.37 21.85 9.04
C ALA A 374 1.12 21.54 9.89
N ASN A 375 0.46 20.40 9.67
CA ASN A 375 -0.71 20.00 10.45
C ASN A 375 -0.38 19.76 11.93
N ILE A 376 0.79 19.17 12.24
CA ILE A 376 1.29 19.03 13.62
C ILE A 376 1.50 20.42 14.25
N ALA A 377 2.15 21.36 13.55
CA ALA A 377 2.43 22.69 14.06
C ALA A 377 1.14 23.50 14.29
N ILE A 378 0.18 23.44 13.34
CA ILE A 378 -1.12 24.11 13.48
C ILE A 378 -1.88 23.57 14.69
N ALA A 379 -1.95 22.26 14.87
CA ALA A 379 -2.64 21.65 16.00
C ALA A 379 -2.01 22.06 17.36
N LEU A 380 -0.67 22.09 17.45
CA LEU A 380 0.05 22.57 18.64
C LEU A 380 -0.22 24.05 18.92
N PHE A 381 -0.16 24.90 17.90
CA PHE A 381 -0.39 26.34 18.05
C PHE A 381 -1.85 26.68 18.36
N ALA A 382 -2.78 25.92 17.80
CA ALA A 382 -4.21 26.07 18.13
C ALA A 382 -4.48 25.77 19.61
N GLY A 383 -3.90 24.68 20.16
CA GLY A 383 -3.99 24.41 21.59
C GLY A 383 -3.31 25.48 22.47
N ALA A 384 -2.13 25.96 22.05
CA ALA A 384 -1.45 27.05 22.72
C ALA A 384 -2.28 28.34 22.67
N GLY A 385 -2.99 28.60 21.58
CA GLY A 385 -3.93 29.68 21.42
C GLY A 385 -5.12 29.59 22.39
N LEU A 386 -5.72 28.40 22.50
CA LEU A 386 -6.77 28.14 23.49
C LEU A 386 -6.24 28.38 24.92
N GLN A 387 -5.03 27.92 25.23
CA GLN A 387 -4.41 28.19 26.54
C GLN A 387 -4.19 29.67 26.78
N THR A 388 -3.83 30.44 25.75
CA THR A 388 -3.66 31.90 25.81
C THR A 388 -5.00 32.61 26.04
N LEU A 389 -6.03 32.23 25.29
CA LEU A 389 -7.39 32.73 25.45
C LEU A 389 -7.87 32.54 26.90
N LEU A 390 -7.69 31.33 27.44
CA LEU A 390 -8.09 31.02 28.83
C LEU A 390 -7.31 31.80 29.88
N ARG A 391 -6.13 32.32 29.59
CA ARG A 391 -5.38 33.19 30.51
C ARG A 391 -5.87 34.61 30.47
N TRP A 392 -6.28 35.15 29.32
CA TRP A 392 -6.64 36.54 29.12
C TRP A 392 -8.10 36.85 29.43
N GLN A 393 -8.97 35.86 29.28
CA GLN A 393 -10.39 36.07 29.49
C GLN A 393 -10.75 36.19 30.97
N THR A 394 -11.51 37.24 31.31
CA THR A 394 -11.96 37.52 32.68
C THR A 394 -13.49 37.54 32.81
N VAL A 395 -14.23 37.71 31.72
CA VAL A 395 -15.67 38.05 31.71
C VAL A 395 -16.57 36.80 31.61
N ILE A 396 -16.18 35.79 30.81
CA ILE A 396 -16.99 34.59 30.64
C ILE A 396 -16.38 33.41 31.43
N PRO A 397 -17.17 32.49 31.97
CA PRO A 397 -16.62 31.28 32.61
C PRO A 397 -15.66 30.55 31.68
N ARG A 398 -14.38 30.49 32.05
CA ARG A 398 -13.27 30.06 31.17
C ARG A 398 -13.43 28.65 30.63
N TYR A 399 -13.83 27.71 31.49
CA TYR A 399 -13.93 26.29 31.11
C TYR A 399 -15.15 26.00 30.24
N PRO A 400 -16.36 26.52 30.50
CA PRO A 400 -17.49 26.38 29.59
C PRO A 400 -17.21 26.93 28.18
N ALA A 401 -16.57 28.09 28.07
CA ALA A 401 -16.21 28.69 26.78
C ALA A 401 -15.22 27.78 25.99
N ALA A 402 -14.20 27.29 26.69
CA ALA A 402 -13.24 26.35 26.04
C ALA A 402 -13.87 25.03 25.62
N LEU A 403 -14.79 24.51 26.45
CA LEU A 403 -15.53 23.29 26.10
C LEU A 403 -16.45 23.54 24.90
N LEU A 404 -17.11 24.72 24.84
CA LEU A 404 -17.94 25.08 23.69
C LEU A 404 -17.10 25.15 22.40
N ILE A 405 -15.93 25.79 22.43
CA ILE A 405 -15.00 25.86 21.30
C ILE A 405 -14.56 24.45 20.88
N LEU A 406 -14.24 23.60 21.85
CA LEU A 406 -13.89 22.19 21.55
C LEU A 406 -15.04 21.45 20.85
N VAL A 407 -16.25 21.54 21.40
CA VAL A 407 -17.44 20.86 20.83
C VAL A 407 -17.72 21.39 19.42
N ILE A 408 -17.73 22.72 19.23
CA ILE A 408 -17.95 23.30 17.89
C ILE A 408 -16.88 22.80 16.91
N THR A 409 -15.60 22.80 17.32
CA THR A 409 -14.51 22.32 16.45
C THR A 409 -14.65 20.84 16.11
N VAL A 410 -15.01 19.99 17.08
CA VAL A 410 -15.24 18.55 16.83
C VAL A 410 -16.44 18.34 15.91
N CYS A 411 -17.52 19.11 16.08
CA CYS A 411 -18.68 19.06 15.20
C CYS A 411 -18.35 19.53 13.77
N ASP A 412 -17.59 20.60 13.64
CA ASP A 412 -17.17 21.18 12.37
C ASP A 412 -16.28 20.21 11.59
N LEU A 413 -15.21 19.69 12.21
CA LEU A 413 -14.32 18.69 11.61
C LEU A 413 -15.07 17.38 11.33
N GLY A 414 -15.88 16.90 12.27
CA GLY A 414 -16.66 15.67 12.06
C GLY A 414 -17.72 15.79 10.96
N TRP A 415 -18.25 16.98 10.72
CA TRP A 415 -19.11 17.27 9.57
C TRP A 415 -18.33 17.15 8.25
N HIS A 416 -17.16 17.78 8.20
CA HIS A 416 -16.26 17.69 7.05
C HIS A 416 -15.86 16.24 6.76
N ASP A 417 -15.43 15.50 7.78
CA ASP A 417 -14.96 14.12 7.66
C ASP A 417 -16.01 13.16 7.09
N ARG A 418 -17.28 13.34 7.48
CA ARG A 418 -18.40 12.58 6.91
C ARG A 418 -18.64 12.86 5.43
N GLY A 419 -18.18 14.03 4.95
CA GLY A 419 -18.25 14.43 3.55
C GLY A 419 -17.08 13.95 2.67
N ILE A 420 -16.05 13.35 3.26
CA ILE A 420 -14.85 12.91 2.49
C ILE A 420 -15.12 11.63 1.71
N TYR A 421 -15.89 10.70 2.27
CA TYR A 421 -16.09 9.36 1.70
C TYR A 421 -17.55 8.94 1.58
N PRO A 422 -17.93 8.30 0.45
CA PRO A 422 -19.24 7.69 0.31
C PRO A 422 -19.30 6.41 1.17
N LEU A 423 -20.34 6.32 2.00
CA LEU A 423 -20.58 5.15 2.84
C LEU A 423 -21.65 4.25 2.19
N LYS A 424 -21.35 2.97 2.05
CA LYS A 424 -22.29 1.95 1.59
C LYS A 424 -22.48 0.85 2.64
N PRO A 425 -23.64 0.17 2.67
CA PRO A 425 -23.83 -0.97 3.54
C PRO A 425 -22.76 -2.05 3.28
N VAL A 426 -22.19 -2.60 4.33
CA VAL A 426 -21.20 -3.69 4.26
C VAL A 426 -21.72 -4.88 3.46
N SER A 427 -23.04 -5.20 3.61
CA SER A 427 -23.67 -6.26 2.82
C SER A 427 -23.63 -6.02 1.32
N GLN A 428 -23.75 -4.76 0.86
CA GLN A 428 -23.64 -4.44 -0.56
C GLN A 428 -22.20 -4.59 -1.07
N ILE A 429 -21.22 -4.21 -0.26
CA ILE A 429 -19.79 -4.37 -0.61
C ILE A 429 -19.43 -5.86 -0.67
N GLN A 430 -19.94 -6.67 0.26
CA GLN A 430 -19.76 -8.12 0.24
C GLN A 430 -20.47 -8.80 -0.94
N ASN A 431 -21.65 -8.31 -1.32
CA ASN A 431 -22.43 -8.81 -2.45
C ASN A 431 -21.77 -8.47 -3.82
N MET A 432 -20.72 -7.65 -3.87
CA MET A 432 -19.88 -7.53 -5.06
C MET A 432 -19.29 -8.87 -5.52
N ARG A 433 -19.22 -9.88 -4.64
CA ARG A 433 -18.85 -11.26 -4.99
C ARG A 433 -19.90 -11.97 -5.87
N ASN A 434 -21.09 -11.44 -6.00
CA ASN A 434 -22.16 -12.03 -6.84
C ASN A 434 -22.13 -11.47 -8.28
N ALA A 435 -20.96 -11.15 -8.82
CA ALA A 435 -20.78 -10.74 -10.21
C ALA A 435 -20.88 -11.97 -11.14
N PRO A 436 -21.87 -12.05 -12.03
CA PRO A 436 -22.12 -13.28 -12.80
C PRO A 436 -20.97 -13.68 -13.71
N LEU A 437 -20.34 -12.70 -14.39
CA LEU A 437 -19.23 -12.98 -15.30
C LEU A 437 -17.97 -13.37 -14.53
N ALA A 438 -17.66 -12.67 -13.43
CA ALA A 438 -16.54 -13.00 -12.58
C ALA A 438 -16.68 -14.44 -12.01
N SER A 439 -17.86 -14.81 -11.53
CA SER A 439 -18.14 -16.16 -11.01
C SER A 439 -18.06 -17.24 -12.09
N ALA A 440 -18.46 -16.94 -13.31
CA ALA A 440 -18.33 -17.87 -14.44
C ALA A 440 -16.86 -18.08 -14.83
N VAL A 441 -16.04 -17.04 -14.80
CA VAL A 441 -14.58 -17.13 -15.00
C VAL A 441 -13.94 -17.90 -13.85
N GLU A 442 -14.27 -17.58 -12.60
CA GLU A 442 -13.82 -18.29 -11.42
C GLU A 442 -14.06 -19.79 -11.53
N SER A 443 -15.29 -20.23 -11.84
CA SER A 443 -15.63 -21.64 -11.98
C SER A 443 -14.82 -22.38 -13.05
N SER A 444 -14.34 -21.64 -14.06
CA SER A 444 -13.54 -22.19 -15.16
C SER A 444 -12.03 -22.16 -14.86
N THR A 445 -11.55 -21.20 -14.06
CA THR A 445 -10.11 -20.97 -13.80
C THR A 445 -9.66 -21.42 -12.42
N SER A 446 -10.55 -21.64 -11.47
CA SER A 446 -10.24 -22.11 -10.10
C SER A 446 -9.83 -23.59 -10.03
N ARG A 447 -9.91 -24.31 -11.15
CA ARG A 447 -9.42 -25.69 -11.23
C ARG A 447 -7.90 -25.73 -11.10
N LEU A 448 -7.37 -26.83 -10.57
CA LEU A 448 -5.92 -27.09 -10.53
C LEU A 448 -5.29 -26.82 -11.90
N GLY A 449 -4.30 -25.93 -11.94
CA GLY A 449 -3.67 -25.52 -13.18
C GLY A 449 -4.49 -24.59 -14.08
N GLY A 450 -5.56 -24.00 -13.55
CA GLY A 450 -6.39 -23.04 -14.30
C GLY A 450 -5.59 -21.86 -14.84
N GLY A 451 -6.02 -21.36 -16.01
CA GLY A 451 -5.35 -20.28 -16.74
C GLY A 451 -5.61 -18.91 -16.12
N ARG A 452 -5.07 -17.91 -16.81
CA ARG A 452 -5.18 -16.49 -16.44
C ARG A 452 -6.19 -15.75 -17.29
N ILE A 453 -6.60 -14.63 -16.77
CA ILE A 453 -7.21 -13.57 -17.56
C ILE A 453 -6.17 -12.53 -17.98
N LEU A 454 -6.50 -11.77 -19.00
CA LEU A 454 -5.89 -10.49 -19.31
C LEU A 454 -6.98 -9.49 -19.62
N MET A 455 -6.95 -8.35 -18.94
CA MET A 455 -7.77 -7.19 -19.29
C MET A 455 -6.87 -6.09 -19.82
N PRO A 456 -6.94 -5.79 -21.13
CA PRO A 456 -6.22 -4.66 -21.69
C PRO A 456 -6.71 -3.36 -21.07
N ASP A 457 -5.77 -2.42 -20.84
CA ASP A 457 -6.08 -1.10 -20.28
C ASP A 457 -6.86 -1.15 -18.96
N SER A 458 -6.53 -2.12 -18.09
CA SER A 458 -7.19 -2.30 -16.79
C SER A 458 -7.22 -1.01 -15.96
N HIS A 459 -6.17 -0.19 -16.06
CA HIS A 459 -6.08 1.10 -15.37
C HIS A 459 -7.09 2.14 -15.91
N ARG A 460 -7.24 2.27 -17.23
CA ARG A 460 -8.27 3.15 -17.83
C ARG A 460 -9.67 2.67 -17.52
N THR A 461 -9.87 1.37 -17.54
CA THR A 461 -11.16 0.76 -17.14
C THR A 461 -11.51 1.16 -15.73
N TRP A 462 -10.59 0.98 -14.79
CA TRP A 462 -10.78 1.41 -13.42
C TRP A 462 -11.03 2.91 -13.31
N GLN A 463 -10.25 3.75 -13.97
CA GLN A 463 -10.48 5.20 -13.98
C GLN A 463 -11.89 5.57 -14.45
N SER A 464 -12.46 4.81 -15.40
CA SER A 464 -13.82 5.07 -15.88
C SER A 464 -14.90 4.79 -14.82
N PHE A 465 -14.63 3.94 -13.83
CA PHE A 465 -15.51 3.68 -12.69
C PHE A 465 -15.28 4.66 -11.54
N THR A 466 -14.10 5.27 -11.45
CA THR A 466 -13.68 6.14 -10.36
C THR A 466 -13.75 7.64 -10.71
N THR A 467 -14.46 8.01 -11.78
CA THR A 467 -14.69 9.43 -12.08
C THR A 467 -15.54 10.09 -11.01
N TYR A 468 -15.19 11.29 -10.61
CA TYR A 468 -15.88 12.06 -9.57
C TYR A 468 -17.39 12.21 -9.78
N LYS A 469 -17.86 12.27 -11.03
CA LYS A 469 -19.28 12.33 -11.38
C LYS A 469 -20.09 11.10 -10.92
N ARG A 470 -19.45 9.98 -10.64
CA ARG A 470 -20.11 8.75 -10.15
C ARG A 470 -20.16 8.65 -8.64
N TYR A 471 -19.43 9.48 -7.97
CA TYR A 471 -19.41 9.55 -6.51
C TYR A 471 -20.79 9.94 -5.94
N GLU A 472 -21.45 10.91 -6.58
CA GLU A 472 -22.79 11.41 -6.18
C GLU A 472 -23.92 10.42 -6.44
N SER A 473 -23.76 9.57 -7.45
CA SER A 473 -24.90 8.77 -7.87
C SER A 473 -25.22 7.72 -6.80
N ASN A 474 -26.47 7.75 -6.33
CA ASN A 474 -27.09 6.59 -5.67
C ASN A 474 -27.22 5.41 -6.64
N ASP A 475 -26.75 5.56 -7.88
CA ASP A 475 -26.69 4.52 -8.89
C ASP A 475 -25.60 3.51 -8.54
N LEU A 476 -26.03 2.39 -7.96
CA LEU A 476 -25.17 1.26 -7.59
C LEU A 476 -24.86 0.35 -8.79
N SER A 477 -25.28 0.72 -10.00
CA SER A 477 -25.05 -0.12 -11.18
C SER A 477 -23.57 -0.37 -11.43
N TYR A 478 -22.71 0.64 -11.22
CA TYR A 478 -21.27 0.49 -11.38
C TYR A 478 -20.65 -0.49 -10.36
N MET A 479 -21.20 -0.62 -9.16
CA MET A 479 -20.73 -1.61 -8.18
C MET A 479 -21.02 -3.05 -8.62
N ARG A 480 -21.96 -3.24 -9.53
CA ARG A 480 -22.25 -4.53 -10.16
C ARG A 480 -21.42 -4.74 -11.41
N GLU A 481 -21.20 -3.67 -12.19
CA GLU A 481 -20.43 -3.69 -13.43
C GLU A 481 -18.91 -3.87 -13.18
N TRP A 482 -18.39 -3.18 -12.20
CA TRP A 482 -16.95 -3.20 -11.91
C TRP A 482 -16.40 -4.60 -11.56
N PRO A 483 -17.04 -5.39 -10.68
CA PRO A 483 -16.56 -6.74 -10.39
C PRO A 483 -16.52 -7.65 -11.62
N ASP A 484 -17.44 -7.50 -12.55
CA ASP A 484 -17.45 -8.28 -13.80
C ASP A 484 -16.27 -7.99 -14.73
N THR A 485 -15.58 -6.88 -14.52
CA THR A 485 -14.33 -6.58 -15.25
C THR A 485 -13.12 -7.33 -14.68
N LEU A 486 -13.18 -7.85 -13.44
CA LEU A 486 -12.09 -8.47 -12.68
C LEU A 486 -10.84 -7.57 -12.52
N SER A 487 -10.96 -6.30 -12.85
CA SER A 487 -9.84 -5.36 -12.95
C SER A 487 -9.75 -4.41 -11.74
N PRO A 488 -8.53 -3.92 -11.43
CA PRO A 488 -7.23 -4.51 -11.77
C PRO A 488 -6.75 -5.53 -10.72
N CYS A 489 -7.32 -5.59 -9.52
CA CYS A 489 -6.95 -6.52 -8.45
C CYS A 489 -8.12 -7.40 -8.02
N LEU A 490 -9.31 -7.19 -8.59
CA LEU A 490 -10.52 -7.89 -8.18
C LEU A 490 -10.44 -9.41 -8.42
N GLY A 491 -9.58 -9.86 -9.34
CA GLY A 491 -9.30 -11.28 -9.55
C GLY A 491 -8.97 -12.02 -8.25
N MET A 492 -8.24 -11.38 -7.31
CA MET A 492 -7.94 -11.98 -6.00
C MET A 492 -9.18 -12.32 -5.18
N THR A 493 -10.26 -11.51 -5.29
CA THR A 493 -11.52 -11.76 -4.59
C THR A 493 -12.24 -13.01 -5.09
N TYR A 494 -12.00 -13.37 -6.36
CA TYR A 494 -12.60 -14.52 -7.05
C TYR A 494 -11.60 -15.66 -7.30
N SER A 495 -10.43 -15.61 -6.70
CA SER A 495 -9.36 -16.61 -6.96
C SER A 495 -9.00 -16.76 -8.45
N VAL A 496 -9.14 -15.68 -9.22
CA VAL A 496 -8.82 -15.60 -10.65
C VAL A 496 -7.44 -14.99 -10.83
N ARG A 497 -6.55 -15.68 -11.53
CA ARG A 497 -5.19 -15.20 -11.84
C ARG A 497 -5.21 -14.22 -12.99
N ASP A 498 -4.42 -13.15 -12.90
CA ASP A 498 -4.31 -12.10 -13.93
C ASP A 498 -2.84 -11.95 -14.38
N VAL A 499 -2.65 -11.66 -15.66
CA VAL A 499 -1.35 -11.24 -16.20
C VAL A 499 -1.03 -9.82 -15.76
N SER A 500 -2.03 -8.97 -15.67
CA SER A 500 -1.94 -7.59 -15.21
C SER A 500 -2.22 -7.48 -13.72
N GLY A 501 -2.26 -6.25 -13.22
CA GLY A 501 -2.58 -5.95 -11.83
C GLY A 501 -2.42 -4.46 -11.55
N TYR A 502 -2.65 -4.09 -10.30
CA TYR A 502 -2.32 -2.77 -9.77
C TYR A 502 -1.53 -2.96 -8.48
N ASP A 503 -0.30 -2.48 -8.48
CA ASP A 503 0.57 -2.41 -7.32
C ASP A 503 1.46 -1.17 -7.48
N PRO A 504 1.66 -0.36 -6.46
CA PRO A 504 2.58 0.77 -6.55
C PRO A 504 4.04 0.34 -6.70
N GLU A 505 4.39 -0.87 -6.26
CA GLU A 505 5.72 -1.45 -6.39
C GLU A 505 5.67 -2.84 -6.99
N TYR A 506 6.29 -3.01 -8.16
CA TYR A 506 6.42 -4.28 -8.85
C TYR A 506 7.79 -4.40 -9.50
N ARG A 507 8.21 -5.65 -9.76
CA ARG A 507 9.49 -5.92 -10.40
C ARG A 507 9.52 -5.39 -11.83
N ARG A 508 10.68 -4.88 -12.25
CA ARG A 508 10.89 -4.37 -13.61
C ARG A 508 10.58 -5.44 -14.67
N ASP A 509 11.11 -6.64 -14.48
CA ASP A 509 10.94 -7.76 -15.44
C ASP A 509 9.47 -8.14 -15.63
N SER A 510 8.70 -8.18 -14.52
CA SER A 510 7.26 -8.46 -14.54
C SER A 510 6.47 -7.36 -15.26
N GLN A 511 6.89 -6.08 -15.09
CA GLN A 511 6.29 -4.97 -15.82
C GLN A 511 6.56 -5.07 -17.32
N GLU A 512 7.78 -5.38 -17.70
CA GLU A 512 8.17 -5.57 -19.10
C GLU A 512 7.33 -6.67 -19.76
N LEU A 513 7.09 -7.78 -19.05
CA LEU A 513 6.22 -8.85 -19.52
C LEU A 513 4.77 -8.37 -19.70
N VAL A 514 4.23 -7.61 -18.74
CA VAL A 514 2.88 -7.04 -18.82
C VAL A 514 2.78 -6.03 -19.95
N ASP A 515 3.77 -5.15 -20.12
CA ASP A 515 3.80 -4.15 -21.20
C ASP A 515 3.84 -4.82 -22.58
N LEU A 516 4.64 -5.88 -22.74
CA LEU A 516 4.67 -6.69 -23.94
C LEU A 516 3.31 -7.33 -24.21
N ALA A 517 2.64 -7.85 -23.17
CA ALA A 517 1.30 -8.43 -23.30
C ALA A 517 0.24 -7.41 -23.73
N GLN A 518 0.37 -6.18 -23.30
CA GLN A 518 -0.63 -5.12 -23.57
C GLN A 518 -0.37 -4.36 -24.89
N ARG A 519 0.88 -4.23 -25.34
CA ARG A 519 1.22 -3.47 -26.57
C ARG A 519 0.38 -3.83 -27.79
N PRO A 520 0.21 -5.12 -28.16
CA PRO A 520 -0.60 -5.49 -29.32
C PRO A 520 -2.08 -5.17 -29.13
N LEU A 521 -2.53 -5.00 -27.87
CA LEU A 521 -3.92 -4.78 -27.51
C LEU A 521 -4.27 -3.30 -27.37
N ASN A 522 -3.29 -2.39 -27.29
CA ASN A 522 -3.51 -0.96 -27.10
C ASN A 522 -4.34 -0.32 -28.22
N ASN A 523 -4.22 -0.82 -29.46
CA ASN A 523 -4.96 -0.33 -30.61
C ASN A 523 -6.35 -0.99 -30.78
N MET A 524 -6.72 -1.90 -29.88
CA MET A 524 -7.97 -2.66 -29.96
C MET A 524 -9.21 -1.77 -29.79
N HIS A 525 -9.11 -0.72 -28.96
CA HIS A 525 -10.21 0.23 -28.73
C HIS A 525 -10.66 0.97 -29.99
N ASP A 526 -9.72 1.28 -30.90
CA ASP A 526 -9.99 2.10 -32.07
C ASP A 526 -10.54 1.28 -33.25
N LYS A 527 -10.03 0.06 -33.46
CA LYS A 527 -10.32 -0.72 -34.68
C LYS A 527 -10.86 -2.14 -34.42
N GLY A 528 -10.73 -2.69 -33.21
CA GLY A 528 -11.12 -4.07 -32.87
C GLY A 528 -10.32 -5.15 -33.58
N ILE A 529 -9.27 -4.79 -34.36
CA ILE A 529 -8.44 -5.71 -35.12
C ILE A 529 -7.20 -6.03 -34.31
N LEU A 530 -6.95 -7.30 -34.11
CA LEU A 530 -5.76 -7.81 -33.44
C LEU A 530 -4.86 -8.57 -34.43
N PRO A 531 -3.53 -8.65 -34.14
CA PRO A 531 -2.63 -9.51 -34.89
C PRO A 531 -3.16 -10.96 -34.94
N SER A 532 -2.93 -11.66 -36.04
CA SER A 532 -3.42 -13.04 -36.22
C SER A 532 -2.86 -14.02 -35.16
N ASN A 533 -1.60 -13.82 -34.77
CA ASN A 533 -0.87 -14.64 -33.79
C ASN A 533 -1.12 -14.25 -32.32
N ILE A 534 -1.94 -13.23 -32.04
CA ILE A 534 -2.15 -12.75 -30.66
C ILE A 534 -2.65 -13.83 -29.71
N SER A 535 -3.51 -14.74 -30.20
CA SER A 535 -4.07 -15.82 -29.39
C SER A 535 -2.99 -16.78 -28.91
N GLN A 536 -2.01 -17.11 -29.76
CA GLN A 536 -0.88 -17.98 -29.43
C GLN A 536 0.03 -17.29 -28.41
N TYR A 537 0.35 -16.01 -28.64
CA TYR A 537 1.11 -15.19 -27.71
C TYR A 537 0.46 -15.12 -26.32
N LEU A 538 -0.83 -14.84 -26.26
CA LEU A 538 -1.59 -14.87 -25.01
C LEU A 538 -1.58 -16.26 -24.37
N GLY A 539 -1.61 -17.32 -25.19
CA GLY A 539 -1.49 -18.71 -24.72
C GLY A 539 -0.17 -18.99 -24.00
N MET A 540 0.96 -18.47 -24.52
CA MET A 540 2.28 -18.60 -23.87
C MET A 540 2.34 -17.89 -22.51
N LEU A 541 1.56 -16.82 -22.31
CA LEU A 541 1.41 -16.14 -21.03
C LEU A 541 0.44 -16.86 -20.07
N GLY A 542 -0.12 -17.99 -20.50
CA GLY A 542 -1.12 -18.73 -19.75
C GLY A 542 -2.52 -18.07 -19.75
N VAL A 543 -2.80 -17.17 -20.70
CA VAL A 543 -4.07 -16.48 -20.83
C VAL A 543 -5.12 -17.40 -21.44
N GLN A 544 -6.10 -17.78 -20.61
CA GLN A 544 -7.26 -18.56 -21.01
C GLN A 544 -8.40 -17.69 -21.49
N TYR A 545 -8.56 -16.50 -20.85
CA TYR A 545 -9.64 -15.57 -21.19
C TYR A 545 -9.10 -14.14 -21.36
N LEU A 546 -9.52 -13.49 -22.45
CA LEU A 546 -9.35 -12.06 -22.67
C LEU A 546 -10.65 -11.36 -22.24
N VAL A 547 -10.56 -10.44 -21.29
CA VAL A 547 -11.69 -9.63 -20.80
C VAL A 547 -11.61 -8.26 -21.46
N THR A 548 -12.69 -7.80 -22.08
CA THR A 548 -12.75 -6.48 -22.75
C THR A 548 -13.87 -5.65 -22.17
N TYR A 549 -13.68 -4.35 -22.12
CA TYR A 549 -14.67 -3.38 -21.65
C TYR A 549 -14.87 -2.29 -22.71
N ARG A 550 -16.11 -2.04 -23.11
CA ARG A 550 -16.50 -1.09 -24.16
C ARG A 550 -15.90 -1.35 -25.57
N VAL A 551 -15.49 -2.57 -25.83
CA VAL A 551 -15.02 -2.97 -27.16
C VAL A 551 -16.15 -3.74 -27.83
N ASN A 552 -16.67 -3.23 -28.92
CA ASN A 552 -17.84 -3.80 -29.57
C ASN A 552 -17.58 -5.17 -30.18
N ARG A 553 -16.37 -5.43 -30.72
CA ARG A 553 -16.03 -6.73 -31.29
C ARG A 553 -14.52 -6.89 -31.46
N VAL A 554 -14.00 -8.01 -30.99
CA VAL A 554 -12.62 -8.44 -31.31
C VAL A 554 -12.66 -9.31 -32.57
N LYS A 555 -11.89 -8.93 -33.58
CA LYS A 555 -11.74 -9.69 -34.83
C LYS A 555 -10.47 -10.52 -34.79
N ASN A 556 -10.59 -11.75 -34.29
CA ASN A 556 -9.55 -12.77 -34.31
C ASN A 556 -10.22 -14.15 -34.29
N ALA A 557 -9.83 -15.06 -35.17
CA ALA A 557 -10.47 -16.37 -35.34
C ALA A 557 -10.31 -17.30 -34.14
N SER A 558 -9.24 -17.14 -33.38
CA SER A 558 -8.93 -17.98 -32.19
C SER A 558 -9.38 -17.36 -30.86
N LEU A 559 -10.00 -16.16 -30.86
CA LEU A 559 -10.61 -15.54 -29.68
C LEU A 559 -12.12 -15.56 -29.84
N ILE A 560 -12.77 -16.55 -29.17
CA ILE A 560 -14.21 -16.78 -29.30
C ILE A 560 -14.94 -16.12 -28.15
N PRO A 561 -15.93 -15.21 -28.41
CA PRO A 561 -16.74 -14.65 -27.35
C PRO A 561 -17.60 -15.75 -26.70
N VAL A 562 -17.51 -15.88 -25.38
CA VAL A 562 -18.23 -16.93 -24.62
C VAL A 562 -19.23 -16.35 -23.63
N LEU A 563 -18.96 -15.16 -23.11
CA LEU A 563 -19.82 -14.48 -22.15
C LEU A 563 -19.83 -12.99 -22.44
N HIS A 564 -20.96 -12.36 -22.24
CA HIS A 564 -21.08 -10.89 -22.30
C HIS A 564 -22.14 -10.41 -21.31
N SER A 565 -21.99 -9.18 -20.84
CA SER A 565 -22.99 -8.50 -20.05
C SER A 565 -23.47 -7.24 -20.79
N ASP A 566 -24.77 -7.18 -21.04
CA ASP A 566 -25.43 -5.99 -21.57
C ASP A 566 -26.01 -5.19 -20.42
N TRP A 567 -25.37 -4.07 -20.08
CA TRP A 567 -25.87 -3.14 -19.09
C TRP A 567 -26.77 -2.10 -19.76
N THR A 568 -28.06 -2.31 -19.71
CA THR A 568 -29.09 -1.60 -20.49
C THR A 568 -29.15 -0.08 -20.30
N ARG A 569 -28.55 0.48 -19.25
CA ARG A 569 -28.64 1.94 -18.99
C ARG A 569 -27.53 2.80 -19.61
N GLN A 570 -26.40 2.24 -20.04
CA GLN A 570 -25.29 3.02 -20.55
C GLN A 570 -24.51 2.39 -21.72
N HIS A 571 -25.03 1.37 -22.40
CA HIS A 571 -24.37 0.64 -23.51
C HIS A 571 -22.92 0.18 -23.19
N LYS A 572 -22.65 -0.21 -21.96
CA LYS A 572 -21.34 -0.67 -21.53
C LYS A 572 -21.35 -2.20 -21.50
N MET A 573 -20.55 -2.76 -22.35
CA MET A 573 -20.42 -4.22 -22.50
C MET A 573 -19.10 -4.70 -21.94
N VAL A 574 -19.14 -5.63 -21.00
CA VAL A 574 -18.01 -6.51 -20.70
C VAL A 574 -18.17 -7.75 -21.56
N THR A 575 -17.14 -8.09 -22.32
CA THR A 575 -17.13 -9.31 -23.12
C THR A 575 -15.93 -10.16 -22.76
N ILE A 576 -16.16 -11.45 -22.55
CA ILE A 576 -15.13 -12.43 -22.24
C ILE A 576 -14.93 -13.32 -23.48
N TYR A 577 -13.71 -13.31 -23.99
CA TYR A 577 -13.27 -14.14 -25.09
C TYR A 577 -12.43 -15.30 -24.56
N LYS A 578 -12.78 -16.52 -24.97
CA LYS A 578 -11.97 -17.71 -24.71
C LYS A 578 -10.83 -17.76 -25.73
N ASN A 579 -9.62 -17.95 -25.26
CA ASN A 579 -8.44 -18.16 -26.09
C ASN A 579 -8.34 -19.63 -26.48
N MET A 580 -8.57 -19.95 -27.74
CA MET A 580 -8.51 -21.33 -28.27
C MET A 580 -7.08 -21.84 -28.43
N SER A 581 -6.07 -20.96 -28.41
CA SER A 581 -4.65 -21.33 -28.42
C SER A 581 -4.09 -21.57 -27.00
N TYR A 582 -4.91 -21.49 -25.97
CA TYR A 582 -4.49 -21.80 -24.60
C TYR A 582 -4.30 -23.31 -24.41
N VAL A 583 -3.07 -23.73 -24.13
CA VAL A 583 -2.69 -25.15 -23.92
C VAL A 583 -2.68 -25.52 -22.44
N GLY A 584 -2.47 -24.55 -21.55
CA GLY A 584 -2.33 -24.72 -20.10
C GLY A 584 -1.36 -23.69 -19.53
N ARG A 585 -1.36 -23.53 -18.20
CA ARG A 585 -0.40 -22.64 -17.51
C ARG A 585 1.00 -23.26 -17.44
N ALA A 586 1.11 -24.58 -17.55
CA ALA A 586 2.37 -25.29 -17.65
C ALA A 586 2.35 -26.22 -18.84
N ALA A 587 3.44 -26.25 -19.61
CA ALA A 587 3.60 -27.13 -20.76
C ALA A 587 5.02 -27.64 -20.86
N VAL A 588 5.16 -28.85 -21.40
CA VAL A 588 6.45 -29.43 -21.85
C VAL A 588 6.64 -29.07 -23.31
N CYS A 589 7.78 -28.46 -23.59
CA CYS A 589 8.18 -28.00 -24.91
C CYS A 589 9.37 -28.84 -25.38
N PRO A 590 9.20 -29.68 -26.41
CA PRO A 590 10.29 -30.50 -26.96
C PRO A 590 11.36 -29.69 -27.69
N ALA A 591 11.02 -28.49 -28.13
CA ALA A 591 11.94 -27.56 -28.79
C ALA A 591 11.90 -26.19 -28.08
N TRP A 592 13.04 -25.48 -28.08
CA TRP A 592 13.21 -24.17 -27.46
C TRP A 592 14.30 -23.37 -28.16
N THR A 593 14.32 -22.06 -27.98
CA THR A 593 15.38 -21.17 -28.47
C THR A 593 16.24 -20.73 -27.28
N ASN A 594 17.55 -20.94 -27.37
CA ASN A 594 18.49 -20.45 -26.36
C ASN A 594 18.91 -19.01 -26.65
N VAL A 595 18.98 -18.20 -25.58
CA VAL A 595 19.49 -16.85 -25.63
C VAL A 595 20.52 -16.60 -24.52
N GLY A 596 21.42 -15.65 -24.75
CA GLY A 596 22.49 -15.35 -23.79
C GLY A 596 22.09 -14.41 -22.66
N SER A 597 21.09 -13.55 -22.90
CA SER A 597 20.68 -12.51 -21.96
C SER A 597 19.18 -12.28 -21.97
N GLN A 598 18.69 -11.59 -20.95
CA GLN A 598 17.29 -11.14 -20.87
C GLN A 598 16.96 -10.13 -21.98
N GLU A 599 17.90 -9.27 -22.37
CA GLU A 599 17.73 -8.33 -23.47
C GLU A 599 17.50 -9.05 -24.79
N ASP A 600 18.28 -10.12 -25.05
CA ASP A 600 18.09 -10.98 -26.23
C ASP A 600 16.73 -11.70 -26.18
N ALA A 601 16.29 -12.16 -25.00
CA ALA A 601 14.98 -12.77 -24.81
C ALA A 601 13.84 -11.80 -25.13
N MET A 602 13.95 -10.55 -24.63
CA MET A 602 12.99 -9.48 -24.93
C MET A 602 12.97 -9.12 -26.41
N ALA A 603 14.15 -9.03 -27.04
CA ALA A 603 14.26 -8.71 -28.47
C ALA A 603 13.64 -9.83 -29.32
N ALA A 604 13.96 -11.10 -29.03
CA ALA A 604 13.38 -12.24 -29.70
C ALA A 604 11.86 -12.25 -29.59
N PHE A 605 11.35 -12.08 -28.37
CA PHE A 605 9.93 -12.07 -28.07
C PHE A 605 9.18 -10.91 -28.72
N SER A 606 9.78 -9.69 -28.75
CA SER A 606 9.20 -8.51 -29.42
C SER A 606 9.21 -8.63 -30.93
N ASN A 607 10.26 -9.19 -31.53
CA ASN A 607 10.36 -9.37 -32.96
C ASN A 607 9.31 -10.35 -33.49
N GLU A 608 9.07 -11.43 -32.78
CA GLU A 608 8.05 -12.41 -33.14
C GLU A 608 6.62 -11.82 -33.13
N ILE A 609 6.31 -10.92 -32.18
CA ILE A 609 5.02 -10.18 -32.17
C ILE A 609 4.87 -9.29 -33.40
N ASN A 610 5.95 -8.63 -33.82
CA ASN A 610 5.90 -7.59 -34.87
C ASN A 610 6.02 -8.14 -36.29
N THR A 611 6.67 -9.29 -36.50
CA THR A 611 7.01 -9.82 -37.83
C THR A 611 6.06 -10.88 -38.36
N SER A 612 5.23 -11.49 -37.52
CA SER A 612 4.32 -12.55 -37.96
C SER A 612 3.07 -11.98 -38.65
N THR A 613 3.22 -11.66 -39.96
CA THR A 613 2.10 -11.32 -40.85
C THR A 613 1.38 -12.55 -41.42
N GLY A 614 1.72 -13.76 -40.97
CA GLY A 614 1.16 -15.02 -41.45
C GLY A 614 1.04 -16.08 -40.37
N ASP A 615 0.39 -17.21 -40.72
CA ASP A 615 0.08 -18.37 -39.86
C ASP A 615 1.27 -19.12 -39.27
N THR A 616 2.49 -18.57 -39.32
CA THR A 616 3.68 -19.17 -38.73
C THR A 616 3.65 -19.05 -37.23
N ALA A 617 3.48 -20.15 -36.58
CA ALA A 617 3.27 -20.33 -35.17
C ALA A 617 4.37 -19.72 -34.30
N PHE A 618 3.99 -18.94 -33.33
CA PHE A 618 4.73 -18.69 -32.11
C PHE A 618 4.90 -20.03 -31.40
N THR A 619 6.00 -20.73 -31.59
CA THR A 619 6.03 -22.15 -31.23
C THR A 619 7.09 -22.51 -30.21
N LEU A 620 8.14 -21.71 -30.06
CA LEU A 620 9.26 -22.08 -29.22
C LEU A 620 9.44 -21.13 -28.05
N PRO A 621 9.50 -21.64 -26.80
CA PRO A 621 9.88 -20.82 -25.67
C PRO A 621 11.34 -20.37 -25.83
N VAL A 622 11.59 -19.13 -25.46
CA VAL A 622 12.93 -18.54 -25.39
C VAL A 622 13.48 -18.79 -23.98
N VAL A 623 14.63 -19.47 -23.87
CA VAL A 623 15.22 -19.85 -22.57
C VAL A 623 16.59 -19.22 -22.40
N GLU A 624 16.80 -18.53 -21.27
CA GLU A 624 18.05 -17.84 -20.97
C GLU A 624 19.07 -18.76 -20.29
N GLY A 625 20.29 -18.77 -20.80
CA GLY A 625 21.44 -19.41 -20.15
C GLY A 625 21.39 -20.94 -20.10
N LEU A 626 20.56 -21.57 -20.94
CA LEU A 626 20.54 -23.03 -21.10
C LEU A 626 21.58 -23.45 -22.16
N SER A 627 22.58 -24.24 -21.75
CA SER A 627 23.65 -24.69 -22.68
C SER A 627 23.23 -25.82 -23.60
N GLN A 628 22.21 -26.56 -23.25
CA GLN A 628 21.69 -27.70 -24.02
C GLN A 628 20.93 -27.20 -25.25
N GLN A 629 21.16 -27.81 -26.41
CA GLN A 629 20.42 -27.55 -27.63
C GLN A 629 19.31 -28.59 -27.80
N PRO A 630 18.14 -28.19 -28.36
CA PRO A 630 17.11 -29.16 -28.72
C PRO A 630 17.65 -30.15 -29.75
N THR A 631 17.24 -31.41 -29.66
CA THR A 631 17.61 -32.43 -30.64
C THR A 631 17.04 -32.07 -32.02
N SER A 632 17.86 -32.18 -33.08
CA SER A 632 17.49 -31.79 -34.45
C SER A 632 16.23 -32.51 -35.01
N ALA A 633 15.87 -33.64 -34.44
CA ALA A 633 14.64 -34.38 -34.77
C ALA A 633 13.35 -33.70 -34.25
N ALA A 634 13.46 -32.69 -33.33
CA ALA A 634 12.33 -32.00 -32.72
C ALA A 634 11.76 -30.85 -33.58
N PHE A 635 12.40 -30.48 -34.68
CA PHE A 635 12.01 -29.34 -35.53
C PHE A 635 10.93 -29.65 -36.60
N SER A 636 10.25 -30.80 -36.53
CA SER A 636 9.08 -30.98 -37.41
C SER A 636 7.95 -30.06 -36.97
N SER A 637 7.41 -29.29 -37.89
CA SER A 637 6.42 -28.20 -37.73
C SER A 637 5.07 -28.56 -37.06
N ALA A 638 4.96 -29.71 -36.43
CA ALA A 638 3.73 -30.23 -35.81
C ALA A 638 3.86 -30.59 -34.33
N GLN A 639 5.01 -30.31 -33.66
CA GLN A 639 5.12 -30.64 -32.23
C GLN A 639 4.55 -29.52 -31.35
N THR A 640 3.31 -29.70 -31.00
CA THR A 640 2.57 -28.84 -30.07
C THR A 640 3.12 -28.96 -28.64
N ASN A 641 3.16 -27.85 -27.91
CA ASN A 641 3.38 -27.82 -26.47
C ASN A 641 2.42 -28.80 -25.77
N ILE A 642 2.96 -29.68 -24.93
CA ILE A 642 2.17 -30.73 -24.27
C ILE A 642 1.75 -30.25 -22.88
N PRO A 643 0.46 -30.21 -22.57
CA PRO A 643 0.00 -29.73 -21.27
C PRO A 643 0.47 -30.64 -20.13
N VAL A 644 0.76 -30.04 -18.97
CA VAL A 644 1.22 -30.71 -17.76
C VAL A 644 0.09 -30.79 -16.75
N LYS A 645 0.00 -31.91 -16.04
CA LYS A 645 -1.02 -32.08 -14.99
C LYS A 645 -0.54 -31.41 -13.70
N PHE A 646 -1.35 -30.51 -13.16
CA PHE A 646 -1.16 -30.00 -11.80
C PHE A 646 -1.68 -31.04 -10.79
N VAL A 647 -0.88 -31.34 -9.77
CA VAL A 647 -1.22 -32.19 -8.63
C VAL A 647 -1.50 -31.33 -7.41
N GLU A 648 -0.76 -30.22 -7.28
CA GLU A 648 -0.90 -29.20 -6.23
C GLU A 648 -0.69 -27.83 -6.86
N ASP A 649 -1.46 -26.83 -6.45
CA ASP A 649 -1.43 -25.47 -7.01
C ASP A 649 -1.72 -24.44 -5.93
N GLU A 650 -0.97 -24.52 -4.84
CA GLU A 650 -1.02 -23.58 -3.74
C GLU A 650 -0.14 -22.34 -4.02
N PRO A 651 -0.38 -21.20 -3.37
CA PRO A 651 0.40 -20.00 -3.60
C PRO A 651 1.92 -20.20 -3.52
N ASP A 652 2.38 -20.92 -2.52
CA ASP A 652 3.80 -21.10 -2.20
C ASP A 652 4.36 -22.45 -2.62
N ASP A 653 3.52 -23.39 -3.05
CA ASP A 653 3.88 -24.76 -3.40
C ASP A 653 3.12 -25.22 -4.66
N ILE A 654 3.85 -25.60 -5.71
CA ILE A 654 3.27 -26.08 -6.96
C ILE A 654 3.88 -27.44 -7.28
N LYS A 655 3.02 -28.44 -7.51
CA LYS A 655 3.44 -29.77 -7.91
C LYS A 655 2.83 -30.17 -9.24
N LEU A 656 3.70 -30.53 -10.17
CA LEU A 656 3.37 -30.86 -11.54
C LEU A 656 3.77 -32.30 -11.85
N LEU A 657 3.02 -32.94 -12.76
CA LEU A 657 3.31 -34.26 -13.28
C LEU A 657 3.36 -34.17 -14.79
N THR A 658 4.54 -34.45 -15.38
CA THR A 658 4.72 -34.38 -16.82
C THR A 658 4.04 -35.58 -17.52
N PRO A 659 3.74 -35.52 -18.82
CA PRO A 659 3.47 -36.73 -19.61
C PRO A 659 4.72 -37.63 -19.67
N LYS A 660 4.56 -38.88 -20.08
CA LYS A 660 5.67 -39.78 -20.34
C LYS A 660 6.45 -39.31 -21.56
N MET A 661 7.76 -39.14 -21.44
CA MET A 661 8.62 -38.57 -22.48
C MET A 661 9.92 -39.35 -22.61
N THR A 662 10.46 -39.38 -23.83
CA THR A 662 11.80 -39.94 -24.15
C THR A 662 12.79 -38.86 -24.57
N ALA A 663 12.31 -37.80 -25.24
CA ALA A 663 13.14 -36.72 -25.74
C ALA A 663 13.47 -35.70 -24.66
N ALA A 664 14.66 -35.09 -24.74
CA ALA A 664 14.99 -33.90 -23.95
C ALA A 664 13.98 -32.81 -24.22
N SER A 665 13.55 -32.10 -23.16
CA SER A 665 12.49 -31.12 -23.25
C SER A 665 12.69 -30.03 -22.20
N VAL A 666 11.99 -28.92 -22.38
CA VAL A 666 11.90 -27.86 -21.36
C VAL A 666 10.46 -27.78 -20.88
N LEU A 667 10.26 -27.94 -19.57
CA LEU A 667 9.00 -27.57 -18.94
C LEU A 667 8.98 -26.05 -18.72
N VAL A 668 7.97 -25.37 -19.24
CA VAL A 668 7.73 -23.95 -18.99
C VAL A 668 6.48 -23.81 -18.13
N LEU A 669 6.62 -23.10 -17.02
CA LEU A 669 5.52 -22.66 -16.17
C LEU A 669 5.34 -21.15 -16.36
N ALA A 670 4.20 -20.74 -16.87
CA ALA A 670 3.88 -19.34 -17.18
C ALA A 670 3.67 -18.48 -15.91
N ASP A 671 4.50 -18.65 -14.90
CA ASP A 671 4.57 -17.89 -13.66
C ASP A 671 5.89 -17.15 -13.57
N THR A 672 5.89 -15.94 -13.00
CA THR A 672 7.07 -15.08 -12.90
C THR A 672 8.22 -15.73 -12.14
N MET A 673 9.43 -15.47 -12.62
CA MET A 673 10.66 -15.89 -11.98
C MET A 673 10.96 -15.01 -10.76
N HIS A 674 11.38 -15.65 -9.64
CA HIS A 674 11.86 -14.94 -8.44
C HIS A 674 12.92 -15.78 -7.72
N PRO A 675 13.98 -15.17 -7.15
CA PRO A 675 15.05 -15.92 -6.47
C PRO A 675 14.59 -16.79 -5.31
N GLY A 676 13.47 -16.46 -4.67
CA GLY A 676 12.88 -17.24 -3.58
C GLY A 676 12.29 -18.60 -4.00
N TRP A 677 12.15 -18.87 -5.30
CA TRP A 677 11.68 -20.16 -5.81
C TRP A 677 12.81 -21.17 -5.91
N THR A 678 12.53 -22.39 -5.46
CA THR A 678 13.38 -23.58 -5.66
C THR A 678 12.59 -24.63 -6.42
N VAL A 679 13.28 -25.51 -7.15
CA VAL A 679 12.65 -26.62 -7.88
C VAL A 679 13.28 -27.95 -7.52
N TYR A 680 12.45 -28.99 -7.44
CA TYR A 680 12.85 -30.38 -7.30
C TYR A 680 12.27 -31.17 -8.47
N VAL A 681 13.12 -31.96 -9.10
CA VAL A 681 12.77 -32.92 -10.18
C VAL A 681 12.94 -34.31 -9.61
N ASP A 682 11.85 -35.09 -9.52
CA ASP A 682 11.86 -36.42 -8.91
C ASP A 682 12.53 -36.43 -7.51
N HIS A 683 12.15 -35.44 -6.66
CA HIS A 683 12.68 -35.22 -5.32
C HIS A 683 14.17 -34.81 -5.24
N ARG A 684 14.84 -34.55 -6.39
CA ARG A 684 16.22 -34.05 -6.44
C ARG A 684 16.25 -32.57 -6.74
N PRO A 685 17.12 -31.77 -6.10
CA PRO A 685 17.26 -30.35 -6.40
C PRO A 685 17.55 -30.16 -7.91
N GLY A 686 16.79 -29.28 -8.54
CA GLY A 686 16.95 -28.87 -9.92
C GLY A 686 17.36 -27.41 -10.07
N LYS A 687 17.56 -26.96 -11.30
CA LYS A 687 17.83 -25.56 -11.63
C LYS A 687 16.62 -24.96 -12.34
N ILE A 688 16.20 -23.77 -11.90
CA ILE A 688 15.21 -22.96 -12.61
C ILE A 688 15.94 -22.07 -13.61
N TYR A 689 15.48 -22.07 -14.84
CA TYR A 689 15.92 -21.17 -15.90
C TYR A 689 14.84 -20.11 -16.12
N ARG A 690 15.21 -18.94 -16.62
CA ARG A 690 14.27 -17.93 -17.06
C ARG A 690 13.83 -18.23 -18.49
N ALA A 691 12.52 -18.14 -18.74
CA ALA A 691 11.95 -18.28 -20.07
C ALA A 691 11.01 -17.13 -20.40
N ASN A 692 10.81 -16.85 -21.69
CA ASN A 692 9.81 -15.91 -22.20
C ASN A 692 9.80 -14.58 -21.43
N VAL A 693 10.98 -13.99 -21.21
CA VAL A 693 11.25 -12.74 -20.46
C VAL A 693 11.27 -12.92 -18.93
N ASP A 694 10.22 -13.44 -18.27
CA ASP A 694 10.16 -13.55 -16.81
C ASP A 694 9.38 -14.79 -16.32
N GLN A 695 9.36 -15.87 -17.12
CA GLN A 695 8.70 -17.12 -16.73
C GLN A 695 9.71 -18.14 -16.21
N ARG A 696 9.22 -19.17 -15.50
CA ARG A 696 10.06 -20.26 -14.96
C ARG A 696 10.15 -21.43 -15.94
N ALA A 697 11.36 -21.93 -16.15
CA ALA A 697 11.58 -23.13 -16.94
C ALA A 697 12.47 -24.14 -16.22
N VAL A 698 12.29 -25.41 -16.54
CA VAL A 698 13.08 -26.53 -16.02
C VAL A 698 13.48 -27.44 -17.18
N TYR A 699 14.79 -27.72 -17.30
CA TYR A 699 15.29 -28.69 -18.28
C TYR A 699 15.04 -30.10 -17.81
N LEU A 700 14.49 -30.91 -18.70
CA LEU A 700 14.22 -32.35 -18.51
C LEU A 700 15.09 -33.15 -19.50
N PRO A 701 16.06 -33.93 -19.03
CA PRO A 701 16.95 -34.67 -19.92
C PRO A 701 16.20 -35.78 -20.66
N SER A 702 16.78 -36.21 -21.79
CA SER A 702 16.28 -37.38 -22.52
C SER A 702 16.39 -38.65 -21.67
N ASN A 703 15.39 -39.52 -21.78
CA ASN A 703 15.41 -40.83 -21.14
C ASN A 703 15.13 -41.90 -22.19
N PRO A 704 15.94 -42.96 -22.26
CA PRO A 704 15.75 -44.04 -23.24
C PRO A 704 14.43 -44.82 -23.06
N ILE A 705 13.88 -44.79 -21.84
CA ILE A 705 12.53 -45.30 -21.52
C ILE A 705 11.62 -44.14 -21.20
N ALA A 706 10.43 -44.13 -21.80
CA ALA A 706 9.46 -43.05 -21.55
C ALA A 706 9.17 -42.91 -20.06
N ALA A 707 9.71 -41.83 -19.47
CA ALA A 707 9.57 -41.53 -18.06
C ALA A 707 8.61 -40.35 -17.83
N GLN A 708 7.90 -40.40 -16.71
CA GLN A 708 7.10 -39.33 -16.19
C GLN A 708 7.85 -38.69 -15.05
N HIS A 709 7.95 -37.34 -15.05
CA HIS A 709 8.66 -36.60 -14.01
C HIS A 709 7.71 -35.89 -13.10
N THR A 710 8.03 -35.85 -11.80
CA THR A 710 7.38 -35.02 -10.79
C THR A 710 8.22 -33.79 -10.58
N ILE A 711 7.62 -32.61 -10.79
CA ILE A 711 8.28 -31.32 -10.64
C ILE A 711 7.62 -30.57 -9.48
N GLU A 712 8.41 -30.19 -8.49
CA GLU A 712 7.92 -29.48 -7.31
C GLU A 712 8.61 -28.12 -7.25
N PHE A 713 7.85 -27.03 -7.33
CA PHE A 713 8.31 -25.67 -7.07
C PHE A 713 7.90 -25.26 -5.65
N ARG A 714 8.84 -24.69 -4.88
CA ARG A 714 8.59 -24.21 -3.51
C ARG A 714 9.10 -22.80 -3.36
N TYR A 715 8.27 -21.90 -2.86
CA TYR A 715 8.63 -20.52 -2.57
C TYR A 715 9.01 -20.36 -1.11
N ARG A 716 10.27 -20.08 -0.84
CA ARG A 716 10.81 -19.92 0.51
C ARG A 716 11.84 -18.78 0.51
N PRO A 717 11.36 -17.50 0.48
CA PRO A 717 12.24 -16.35 0.39
C PRO A 717 13.11 -16.24 1.65
N THR A 718 14.41 -16.26 1.48
CA THR A 718 15.42 -16.29 2.56
C THR A 718 15.40 -14.98 3.36
N ASP A 719 15.17 -13.87 2.69
CA ASP A 719 15.05 -12.53 3.26
C ASP A 719 13.90 -12.43 4.28
N PHE A 720 12.72 -12.98 3.94
CA PHE A 720 11.59 -13.06 4.87
C PHE A 720 11.91 -13.95 6.07
N LEU A 721 12.50 -15.13 5.85
CA LEU A 721 12.84 -16.05 6.95
C LEU A 721 13.86 -15.45 7.91
N VAL A 722 14.95 -14.86 7.38
CA VAL A 722 15.96 -14.14 8.18
C VAL A 722 15.31 -12.98 8.93
N GLY A 723 14.45 -12.22 8.23
CA GLY A 723 13.70 -11.13 8.83
C GLY A 723 12.78 -11.59 9.97
N LEU A 724 12.08 -12.70 9.80
CA LEU A 724 11.19 -13.25 10.82
C LEU A 724 11.98 -13.65 12.08
N TYR A 725 13.11 -14.34 11.94
CA TYR A 725 13.98 -14.66 13.08
C TYR A 725 14.52 -13.41 13.76
N GLY A 726 14.95 -12.39 12.99
CA GLY A 726 15.39 -11.10 13.53
C GLY A 726 14.29 -10.40 14.33
N SER A 727 13.07 -10.39 13.82
CA SER A 727 11.91 -9.80 14.50
C SER A 727 11.54 -10.56 15.78
N LEU A 728 11.56 -11.88 15.77
CA LEU A 728 11.26 -12.71 16.94
C LEU A 728 12.33 -12.54 18.03
N LEU A 729 13.62 -12.47 17.67
CA LEU A 729 14.71 -12.20 18.62
C LEU A 729 14.56 -10.82 19.26
N SER A 730 14.26 -9.80 18.45
CA SER A 730 14.02 -8.43 18.92
C SER A 730 12.80 -8.35 19.84
N LEU A 731 11.71 -9.04 19.52
CA LEU A 731 10.53 -9.12 20.36
C LEU A 731 10.83 -9.82 21.70
N SER A 732 11.58 -10.91 21.67
CA SER A 732 12.00 -11.65 22.86
C SER A 732 12.88 -10.77 23.77
N PHE A 733 13.79 -10.00 23.19
CA PHE A 733 14.59 -9.03 23.92
C PHE A 733 13.71 -7.93 24.56
N PHE A 734 12.75 -7.37 23.81
CA PHE A 734 11.77 -6.39 24.33
C PHE A 734 11.04 -6.93 25.56
N LEU A 735 10.46 -8.12 25.44
CA LEU A 735 9.72 -8.76 26.53
C LEU A 735 10.60 -8.99 27.75
N SER A 736 11.85 -9.44 27.55
CA SER A 736 12.81 -9.69 28.64
C SER A 736 13.16 -8.39 29.40
N VAL A 737 13.42 -7.31 28.68
CA VAL A 737 13.69 -5.99 29.28
C VAL A 737 12.45 -5.49 30.04
N PHE A 738 11.27 -5.59 29.44
CA PHE A 738 10.02 -5.12 30.05
C PHE A 738 9.65 -5.90 31.33
N LEU A 739 9.75 -7.22 31.32
CA LEU A 739 9.49 -8.09 32.48
C LEU A 739 10.54 -7.92 33.59
N GLY A 740 11.81 -7.73 33.19
CA GLY A 740 12.90 -7.49 34.16
C GLY A 740 12.67 -6.20 34.94
N PHE A 741 12.22 -5.13 34.28
CA PHE A 741 11.90 -3.86 34.96
C PHE A 741 10.71 -3.95 35.89
N ASN A 742 9.67 -4.70 35.52
CA ASN A 742 8.49 -4.89 36.40
C ASN A 742 8.83 -5.68 37.68
N ARG A 743 9.72 -6.66 37.61
CA ARG A 743 10.19 -7.41 38.80
C ARG A 743 10.99 -6.54 39.80
N THR A 744 11.77 -5.59 39.27
CA THR A 744 12.53 -4.64 40.12
C THR A 744 11.64 -3.60 40.80
N LEU A 745 10.52 -3.19 40.14
CA LEU A 745 9.51 -2.31 40.75
C LEU A 745 8.71 -3.02 41.85
N LEU A 746 8.32 -4.29 41.65
CA LEU A 746 7.59 -5.11 42.64
C LEU A 746 8.46 -5.51 43.84
N ARG A 747 9.79 -5.49 43.71
CA ARG A 747 10.71 -5.74 44.86
C ARG A 747 11.02 -4.45 45.62
N ARG A 748 10.65 -3.26 45.12
CA ARG A 748 10.84 -1.97 45.81
C ARG A 748 9.55 -1.35 46.35
N SER A 749 8.40 -1.96 46.08
CA SER A 749 7.10 -1.72 46.75
C SER A 749 6.88 -2.70 47.88
#